data_ae5c795bf68cb8544186350e04c6c791
#
_entry.id   ae5c795bf68cb8544186350e04c6c791
#
_cell.length_a   1.000
_cell.length_b   1.000
_cell.length_c   1.000
_cell.angle_alpha   90.00
_cell.angle_beta   90.00
_cell.angle_gamma   90.00
#
_symmetry.space_group_name_H-M   'P 1'
#
loop_
_entity.id
_entity.type
_entity.pdbx_description
1 polymer ?
#
loop_
_entity_poly.entity_id
_entity_poly.type
_entity_poly.pdbx_seq_one_letter_code
_entity_poly.pdbx_strand_id
1 'polypeptide(L)'
;MGVEGIGARVVRKEDKRFITGKGRYVDDIKLLGMTHAHFIRSPHAHAKVKGIDSSAALKMPGVVAVLTGQQIVDDKVGNLICGWAITSKDGSPMKMGAWPAMAPETVRFVGQAVAVVIAESKNLARDAAEAVVVDYEELPAVADVHAAIKSGAPQLHPEAPGNQVYDWVIGDEGATDAAFAKAANVVKLDVTNNRLAPNAMEPRAAIADYDAAEEHFTLYTTSQNPHVARLVLSAFYNIAPEHKLRVIAPDVGGGFGSKIFIYPEEMVALWASKKIGRPVKWTGDRTEAFLTDAHGRDHVTHAELAFDASNKITGLKVKTYANFGAYMSLFSSSVPTYLYATLLSGQYNIPAIHAEVIGVYTNTTPVDAYRGAGRPEASYLIERLMETAARQLKVDPAQLRRSNFITQFPHQTPVIMAYDTGDFNASLDAAMKAIDYAGFPARKAKAKADGKLRGIGVSCYIEACGIAPSKAVGSLGAGVGLWESAEVRVNPVGTIEILTGSHSHGQGHETTFCQLVAERLGVPISQVSIVHGDTDKVQFGMGTYGSRSAAVGLTAILKAMEKMESKAKKIAAHALEASEADIVIENGEFKVTGTDKAIALPMVALAAYTAHNLPDGMEPGLKESAFYDPTNFTFPAGTYICELEVDSGTGKTSFVNFVAADDFGRLINPMIVEGQVHGGLVQGIGQALLEHAIYDANGQPVTASFMDYAMPRADDVPSFNLSHTTTLCPGNPLGIKGCGEAGAIGASAAVINAITDAIGKNNLEMPATPDRVWRTIHAA
;
A
#
# COMPACT_ATOMS: atom_id res chain seq x y z
N MET A 1 34.98 2.27 0.46
CA MET A 1 33.54 2.46 0.21
C MET A 1 33.34 3.88 -0.24
N GLY A 2 32.78 4.09 -1.43
CA GLY A 2 32.50 5.43 -1.94
C GLY A 2 31.47 6.13 -1.04
N VAL A 3 31.51 7.45 -1.01
CA VAL A 3 30.60 8.33 -0.25
C VAL A 3 29.11 8.11 -0.64
N GLU A 4 28.82 7.38 -1.72
CA GLU A 4 27.49 7.19 -2.33
C GLU A 4 26.97 5.73 -2.32
N GLY A 5 27.67 4.81 -1.64
CA GLY A 5 27.30 3.37 -1.61
C GLY A 5 26.15 3.03 -0.66
N ILE A 6 25.90 1.72 -0.49
CA ILE A 6 24.92 1.18 0.44
C ILE A 6 25.24 1.63 1.87
N GLY A 7 24.23 2.12 2.60
CA GLY A 7 24.37 2.67 3.94
C GLY A 7 24.70 4.16 3.99
N ALA A 8 25.02 4.78 2.85
CA ALA A 8 25.26 6.21 2.78
C ALA A 8 23.96 7.01 2.74
N ARG A 9 23.95 8.19 3.39
CA ARG A 9 22.83 9.15 3.36
C ARG A 9 22.92 10.01 2.09
N VAL A 10 22.64 9.40 0.94
CA VAL A 10 22.66 10.09 -0.35
C VAL A 10 21.38 10.88 -0.53
N VAL A 11 21.48 12.15 -0.90
CA VAL A 11 20.33 12.99 -1.27
C VAL A 11 19.66 12.40 -2.51
N ARG A 12 18.32 12.38 -2.54
CA ARG A 12 17.60 11.83 -3.67
C ARG A 12 17.95 12.56 -4.98
N LYS A 13 18.44 11.81 -5.96
CA LYS A 13 18.84 12.37 -7.26
C LYS A 13 17.64 12.92 -8.05
N GLU A 14 16.45 12.35 -7.86
CA GLU A 14 15.20 12.79 -8.47
C GLU A 14 14.67 14.11 -7.92
N ASP A 15 15.04 14.53 -6.70
CA ASP A 15 14.55 15.76 -6.08
C ASP A 15 14.84 17.00 -6.93
N LYS A 16 16.02 17.05 -7.57
CA LYS A 16 16.39 18.20 -8.40
C LYS A 16 15.38 18.51 -9.48
N ARG A 17 14.83 17.48 -10.17
CA ARG A 17 13.81 17.72 -11.21
C ARG A 17 12.46 18.12 -10.59
N PHE A 18 12.10 17.57 -9.43
CA PHE A 18 10.83 17.90 -8.78
C PHE A 18 10.82 19.34 -8.24
N ILE A 19 11.82 19.73 -7.45
CA ILE A 19 11.87 21.08 -6.85
C ILE A 19 12.14 22.20 -7.86
N THR A 20 12.57 21.86 -9.08
CA THR A 20 12.75 22.84 -10.17
C THR A 20 11.60 22.83 -11.19
N GLY A 21 10.48 22.16 -10.89
CA GLY A 21 9.31 22.11 -11.76
C GLY A 21 9.51 21.32 -13.05
N LYS A 22 10.45 20.36 -13.06
CA LYS A 22 10.75 19.50 -14.22
C LYS A 22 10.21 18.08 -14.06
N GLY A 23 9.46 17.82 -13.01
CA GLY A 23 8.65 16.59 -12.88
C GLY A 23 7.64 16.53 -14.02
N ARG A 24 7.28 15.34 -14.46
CA ARG A 24 6.36 15.11 -15.54
C ARG A 24 5.24 14.19 -15.09
N TYR A 25 4.17 14.76 -14.60
CA TYR A 25 2.97 14.06 -14.15
C TYR A 25 1.98 13.87 -15.30
N VAL A 26 0.98 13.01 -15.12
CA VAL A 26 -0.02 12.76 -16.17
C VAL A 26 -0.70 14.05 -16.60
N ASP A 27 -0.99 14.96 -15.66
CA ASP A 27 -1.66 16.23 -16.00
C ASP A 27 -0.80 17.21 -16.81
N ASP A 28 0.54 17.06 -16.78
CA ASP A 28 1.47 17.86 -17.59
C ASP A 28 1.52 17.44 -19.06
N ILE A 29 1.05 16.22 -19.37
CA ILE A 29 1.15 15.64 -20.72
C ILE A 29 0.06 16.25 -21.62
N LYS A 30 0.47 16.68 -22.81
CA LYS A 30 -0.40 17.22 -23.86
C LYS A 30 -0.16 16.46 -25.17
N LEU A 31 -1.23 15.98 -25.77
CA LEU A 31 -1.21 15.29 -27.06
C LEU A 31 -1.94 16.14 -28.11
N LEU A 32 -1.56 15.97 -29.39
CA LEU A 32 -2.20 16.68 -30.47
C LEU A 32 -3.67 16.24 -30.60
N GLY A 33 -4.58 17.19 -30.71
CA GLY A 33 -6.02 16.90 -30.85
C GLY A 33 -6.67 16.34 -29.58
N MET A 34 -6.00 16.41 -28.42
CA MET A 34 -6.49 15.88 -27.14
C MET A 34 -7.80 16.54 -26.73
N THR A 35 -8.74 15.71 -26.30
CA THR A 35 -10.02 16.09 -25.71
C THR A 35 -10.00 15.84 -24.20
N HIS A 36 -11.02 16.35 -23.50
CA HIS A 36 -11.14 16.24 -22.03
C HIS A 36 -12.44 15.57 -21.65
N ALA A 37 -12.37 14.63 -20.72
CA ALA A 37 -13.51 13.93 -20.17
C ALA A 37 -13.93 14.54 -18.82
N HIS A 38 -15.25 14.60 -18.59
CA HIS A 38 -15.83 14.85 -17.28
C HIS A 38 -16.94 13.83 -17.02
N PHE A 39 -16.84 13.11 -15.89
CA PHE A 39 -17.80 12.07 -15.54
C PHE A 39 -19.04 12.66 -14.88
N ILE A 40 -20.19 12.18 -15.29
CA ILE A 40 -21.46 12.43 -14.63
C ILE A 40 -21.62 11.37 -13.57
N ARG A 41 -21.64 11.81 -12.31
CA ARG A 41 -21.64 10.96 -11.14
C ARG A 41 -22.96 11.01 -10.41
N SER A 42 -23.39 9.86 -9.89
CA SER A 42 -24.62 9.79 -9.08
C SER A 42 -24.52 10.61 -7.79
N PRO A 43 -25.50 11.44 -7.50
CA PRO A 43 -25.66 12.07 -6.19
C PRO A 43 -26.35 11.14 -5.17
N HIS A 44 -26.87 9.98 -5.62
CA HIS A 44 -27.59 9.02 -4.80
C HIS A 44 -26.70 7.84 -4.43
N ALA A 45 -26.80 7.37 -3.20
CA ALA A 45 -26.11 6.20 -2.71
C ALA A 45 -26.70 4.89 -3.27
N HIS A 46 -28.01 4.90 -3.60
CA HIS A 46 -28.69 3.76 -4.21
C HIS A 46 -29.87 4.29 -5.03
N ALA A 47 -29.86 4.06 -6.34
CA ALA A 47 -30.93 4.47 -7.22
C ALA A 47 -30.92 3.69 -8.54
N LYS A 48 -32.10 3.56 -9.19
CA LYS A 48 -32.18 3.13 -10.59
C LYS A 48 -31.97 4.34 -11.50
N VAL A 49 -31.25 4.13 -12.59
CA VAL A 49 -31.09 5.09 -13.67
C VAL A 49 -32.23 4.84 -14.68
N LYS A 50 -33.23 5.73 -14.72
CA LYS A 50 -34.41 5.59 -15.58
C LYS A 50 -34.16 6.13 -17.00
N GLY A 51 -33.28 7.12 -17.11
CA GLY A 51 -32.94 7.73 -18.39
C GLY A 51 -31.86 8.79 -18.25
N ILE A 52 -31.20 9.08 -19.36
CA ILE A 52 -30.16 10.12 -19.47
C ILE A 52 -30.51 10.99 -20.69
N ASP A 53 -30.86 12.26 -20.46
CA ASP A 53 -31.05 13.22 -21.54
C ASP A 53 -29.79 14.07 -21.71
N SER A 54 -29.06 13.85 -22.79
CA SER A 54 -27.86 14.58 -23.18
C SER A 54 -28.10 15.60 -24.29
N SER A 55 -29.35 15.80 -24.69
CA SER A 55 -29.69 16.62 -25.88
C SER A 55 -29.25 18.10 -25.79
N ALA A 56 -29.28 18.69 -24.61
CA ALA A 56 -28.80 20.04 -24.34
C ALA A 56 -27.27 20.11 -24.40
N ALA A 57 -26.58 19.18 -23.73
CA ALA A 57 -25.13 19.11 -23.71
C ALA A 57 -24.52 18.92 -25.11
N LEU A 58 -25.11 18.05 -25.94
CA LEU A 58 -24.62 17.77 -27.30
C LEU A 58 -24.72 18.98 -28.24
N LYS A 59 -25.53 19.98 -27.91
CA LYS A 59 -25.66 21.24 -28.70
C LYS A 59 -24.66 22.31 -28.25
N MET A 60 -23.96 22.12 -27.15
CA MET A 60 -23.01 23.09 -26.64
C MET A 60 -21.73 23.12 -27.49
N PRO A 61 -21.20 24.32 -27.80
CA PRO A 61 -19.97 24.44 -28.59
C PRO A 61 -18.80 23.71 -27.94
N GLY A 62 -18.05 22.95 -28.73
CA GLY A 62 -16.87 22.23 -28.30
C GLY A 62 -17.16 20.89 -27.57
N VAL A 63 -18.41 20.48 -27.45
CA VAL A 63 -18.76 19.12 -27.00
C VAL A 63 -18.57 18.15 -28.18
N VAL A 64 -17.80 17.08 -27.91
CA VAL A 64 -17.47 16.05 -28.93
C VAL A 64 -18.41 14.86 -28.80
N ALA A 65 -18.68 14.41 -27.57
CA ALA A 65 -19.57 13.28 -27.32
C ALA A 65 -20.12 13.31 -25.88
N VAL A 66 -21.26 12.66 -25.69
CA VAL A 66 -21.77 12.21 -24.39
C VAL A 66 -21.98 10.70 -24.50
N LEU A 67 -21.27 9.93 -23.68
CA LEU A 67 -21.27 8.47 -23.70
C LEU A 67 -21.84 7.93 -22.38
N THR A 68 -22.67 6.89 -22.45
CA THR A 68 -23.42 6.36 -21.29
C THR A 68 -23.00 4.96 -20.89
N GLY A 69 -23.40 4.55 -19.67
CA GLY A 69 -23.18 3.20 -19.17
C GLY A 69 -23.82 2.10 -20.04
N GLN A 70 -24.96 2.38 -20.70
CA GLN A 70 -25.55 1.42 -21.62
C GLN A 70 -24.67 1.17 -22.86
N GLN A 71 -24.09 2.21 -23.42
CA GLN A 71 -23.22 2.08 -24.61
C GLN A 71 -21.95 1.27 -24.34
N ILE A 72 -21.35 1.37 -23.14
CA ILE A 72 -20.16 0.60 -22.78
C ILE A 72 -20.51 -0.90 -22.64
N VAL A 73 -21.69 -1.22 -22.13
CA VAL A 73 -22.21 -2.59 -22.07
C VAL A 73 -22.50 -3.15 -23.46
N ASP A 74 -23.15 -2.36 -24.34
CA ASP A 74 -23.45 -2.74 -25.72
C ASP A 74 -22.18 -3.03 -26.53
N ASP A 75 -21.10 -2.28 -26.28
CA ASP A 75 -19.77 -2.49 -26.86
C ASP A 75 -18.99 -3.64 -26.19
N LYS A 76 -19.58 -4.36 -25.23
CA LYS A 76 -19.03 -5.54 -24.55
C LYS A 76 -17.72 -5.29 -23.80
N VAL A 77 -17.53 -4.11 -23.26
CA VAL A 77 -16.45 -3.84 -22.33
C VAL A 77 -16.74 -4.59 -21.02
N GLY A 78 -15.73 -5.26 -20.48
CA GLY A 78 -15.88 -6.09 -19.27
C GLY A 78 -16.13 -5.28 -18.01
N ASN A 79 -16.52 -5.99 -16.94
CA ASN A 79 -16.69 -5.41 -15.60
C ASN A 79 -15.35 -5.39 -14.84
N LEU A 80 -15.21 -4.47 -13.87
CA LEU A 80 -14.11 -4.49 -12.93
C LEU A 80 -14.17 -5.78 -12.09
N ILE A 81 -12.99 -6.31 -11.72
CA ILE A 81 -12.86 -7.60 -11.04
C ILE A 81 -12.18 -7.45 -9.68
N CYS A 82 -12.42 -8.44 -8.80
CA CYS A 82 -11.54 -8.74 -7.68
C CYS A 82 -10.66 -9.94 -8.07
N GLY A 83 -9.34 -9.73 -8.04
CA GLY A 83 -8.34 -10.71 -8.48
C GLY A 83 -7.86 -11.66 -7.38
N TRP A 84 -8.39 -11.58 -6.16
CA TRP A 84 -8.03 -12.45 -5.05
C TRP A 84 -9.23 -13.23 -4.54
N ALA A 85 -9.33 -14.50 -4.95
CA ALA A 85 -10.45 -15.37 -4.61
C ALA A 85 -10.42 -15.80 -3.14
N ILE A 86 -11.57 -15.67 -2.47
CA ILE A 86 -11.77 -16.15 -1.09
C ILE A 86 -12.83 -17.24 -1.10
N THR A 87 -12.59 -18.31 -0.34
CA THR A 87 -13.55 -19.39 -0.10
C THR A 87 -14.08 -19.27 1.31
N SER A 88 -15.40 -19.23 1.46
CA SER A 88 -16.08 -19.20 2.76
C SER A 88 -15.86 -20.51 3.53
N LYS A 89 -16.08 -20.49 4.85
CA LYS A 89 -15.92 -21.65 5.75
C LYS A 89 -16.80 -22.86 5.38
N ASP A 90 -17.88 -22.62 4.66
CA ASP A 90 -18.78 -23.68 4.12
C ASP A 90 -18.32 -24.24 2.77
N GLY A 91 -17.19 -23.77 2.23
CA GLY A 91 -16.65 -24.16 0.93
C GLY A 91 -17.22 -23.36 -0.25
N SER A 92 -18.16 -22.45 -0.03
CA SER A 92 -18.70 -21.63 -1.11
C SER A 92 -17.70 -20.53 -1.53
N PRO A 93 -17.66 -20.15 -2.83
CA PRO A 93 -16.85 -19.02 -3.27
C PRO A 93 -17.44 -17.71 -2.76
N MET A 94 -16.59 -16.65 -2.69
CA MET A 94 -17.06 -15.31 -2.41
C MET A 94 -18.09 -14.84 -3.45
N LYS A 95 -19.06 -14.05 -2.99
CA LYS A 95 -20.19 -13.59 -3.81
C LYS A 95 -19.90 -12.17 -4.30
N MET A 96 -19.79 -12.01 -5.62
CA MET A 96 -19.45 -10.73 -6.24
C MET A 96 -20.59 -10.22 -7.11
N GLY A 97 -21.03 -9.00 -6.87
CA GLY A 97 -21.84 -8.24 -7.81
C GLY A 97 -21.00 -7.69 -8.97
N ALA A 98 -21.57 -7.62 -10.15
CA ALA A 98 -20.91 -7.02 -11.31
C ALA A 98 -20.67 -5.52 -11.10
N TRP A 99 -19.44 -5.06 -11.33
CA TRP A 99 -19.07 -3.66 -11.25
C TRP A 99 -18.79 -3.10 -12.67
N PRO A 100 -19.77 -2.51 -13.34
CA PRO A 100 -19.57 -1.90 -14.65
C PRO A 100 -18.78 -0.59 -14.52
N ALA A 101 -18.01 -0.24 -15.55
CA ALA A 101 -17.22 0.99 -15.58
C ALA A 101 -18.10 2.28 -15.49
N MET A 102 -19.29 2.23 -16.04
CA MET A 102 -20.36 3.21 -15.81
C MET A 102 -21.66 2.45 -15.58
N ALA A 103 -22.46 2.86 -14.60
CA ALA A 103 -23.70 2.17 -14.24
C ALA A 103 -24.75 2.33 -15.35
N PRO A 104 -25.23 1.24 -15.99
CA PRO A 104 -26.28 1.32 -16.98
C PRO A 104 -27.67 1.45 -16.37
N GLU A 105 -27.91 0.78 -15.23
CA GLU A 105 -29.26 0.63 -14.65
C GLU A 105 -29.37 1.04 -13.19
N THR A 106 -28.35 0.73 -12.37
CA THR A 106 -28.42 0.94 -10.91
C THR A 106 -27.10 1.45 -10.38
N VAL A 107 -27.16 2.58 -9.67
CA VAL A 107 -26.04 3.11 -8.90
C VAL A 107 -26.12 2.62 -7.45
N ARG A 108 -24.96 2.37 -6.82
CA ARG A 108 -24.86 1.75 -5.50
C ARG A 108 -24.02 2.53 -4.50
N PHE A 109 -23.41 3.65 -4.92
CA PHE A 109 -22.72 4.60 -4.03
C PHE A 109 -22.70 6.00 -4.64
N VAL A 110 -22.60 7.01 -3.81
CA VAL A 110 -22.45 8.41 -4.25
C VAL A 110 -21.11 8.58 -4.94
N GLY A 111 -21.12 9.13 -6.15
CA GLY A 111 -19.91 9.27 -6.98
C GLY A 111 -19.76 8.20 -8.06
N GLN A 112 -20.60 7.15 -8.09
CA GLN A 112 -20.56 6.18 -9.18
C GLN A 112 -20.91 6.82 -10.52
N ALA A 113 -20.06 6.60 -11.54
CA ALA A 113 -20.26 7.15 -12.86
C ALA A 113 -21.44 6.51 -13.59
N VAL A 114 -22.23 7.32 -14.32
CA VAL A 114 -23.35 6.87 -15.17
C VAL A 114 -23.14 7.25 -16.64
N ALA A 115 -22.42 8.35 -16.89
CA ALA A 115 -22.07 8.83 -18.22
C ALA A 115 -20.76 9.64 -18.16
N VAL A 116 -20.22 9.95 -19.33
CA VAL A 116 -19.06 10.83 -19.51
C VAL A 116 -19.30 11.82 -20.64
N VAL A 117 -18.98 13.09 -20.40
CA VAL A 117 -18.95 14.13 -21.42
C VAL A 117 -17.52 14.30 -21.90
N ILE A 118 -17.33 14.37 -23.21
CA ILE A 118 -16.04 14.62 -23.86
C ILE A 118 -16.13 15.92 -24.63
N ALA A 119 -15.20 16.84 -24.38
CA ALA A 119 -15.18 18.16 -25.01
C ALA A 119 -13.75 18.64 -25.31
N GLU A 120 -13.62 19.74 -26.03
CA GLU A 120 -12.34 20.34 -26.45
C GLU A 120 -11.51 20.90 -25.28
N SER A 121 -12.10 21.10 -24.11
CA SER A 121 -11.41 21.53 -22.91
C SER A 121 -12.07 20.97 -21.64
N LYS A 122 -11.31 20.94 -20.53
CA LYS A 122 -11.81 20.50 -19.21
C LYS A 122 -13.04 21.32 -18.75
N ASN A 123 -13.01 22.66 -18.96
CA ASN A 123 -14.11 23.51 -18.54
C ASN A 123 -15.36 23.26 -19.40
N LEU A 124 -15.21 23.15 -20.74
CA LEU A 124 -16.35 22.82 -21.61
C LEU A 124 -16.95 21.45 -21.28
N ALA A 125 -16.13 20.46 -20.96
CA ALA A 125 -16.62 19.14 -20.56
C ALA A 125 -17.45 19.23 -19.25
N ARG A 126 -16.99 20.01 -18.28
CA ARG A 126 -17.69 20.25 -17.01
C ARG A 126 -18.99 21.01 -17.21
N ASP A 127 -18.96 22.14 -17.92
CA ASP A 127 -20.16 22.95 -18.17
C ASP A 127 -21.23 22.13 -18.94
N ALA A 128 -20.80 21.30 -19.90
CA ALA A 128 -21.72 20.43 -20.62
C ALA A 128 -22.25 19.27 -19.77
N ALA A 129 -21.47 18.77 -18.83
CA ALA A 129 -21.92 17.74 -17.90
C ALA A 129 -23.06 18.26 -16.99
N GLU A 130 -23.04 19.53 -16.60
CA GLU A 130 -24.12 20.16 -15.84
C GLU A 130 -25.43 20.31 -16.67
N ALA A 131 -25.34 20.25 -17.99
CA ALA A 131 -26.51 20.31 -18.88
C ALA A 131 -27.11 18.91 -19.19
N VAL A 132 -26.48 17.84 -18.75
CA VAL A 132 -27.05 16.48 -18.88
C VAL A 132 -27.99 16.21 -17.71
N VAL A 133 -29.20 15.76 -18.02
CA VAL A 133 -30.20 15.42 -17.03
C VAL A 133 -30.28 13.90 -16.86
N VAL A 134 -30.09 13.40 -15.66
CA VAL A 134 -30.25 11.99 -15.32
C VAL A 134 -31.51 11.83 -14.47
N ASP A 135 -32.41 10.98 -14.92
CA ASP A 135 -33.64 10.62 -14.19
C ASP A 135 -33.35 9.44 -13.28
N TYR A 136 -33.51 9.62 -11.97
CA TYR A 136 -33.26 8.62 -10.94
C TYR A 136 -34.54 8.23 -10.20
N GLU A 137 -34.68 6.94 -9.94
CA GLU A 137 -35.63 6.40 -8.95
C GLU A 137 -34.84 5.99 -7.70
N GLU A 138 -34.93 6.77 -6.63
CA GLU A 138 -34.20 6.47 -5.40
C GLU A 138 -34.64 5.15 -4.78
N LEU A 139 -33.66 4.43 -4.23
CA LEU A 139 -33.84 3.18 -3.50
C LEU A 139 -33.32 3.32 -2.08
N PRO A 140 -33.82 2.54 -1.11
CA PRO A 140 -33.25 2.48 0.23
C PRO A 140 -31.77 2.13 0.20
N ALA A 141 -30.97 2.80 1.03
CA ALA A 141 -29.52 2.59 1.14
C ALA A 141 -29.14 2.16 2.56
N VAL A 142 -27.96 1.54 2.71
CA VAL A 142 -27.36 1.15 3.98
C VAL A 142 -25.86 1.38 3.97
N ALA A 143 -25.33 2.14 4.94
CA ALA A 143 -23.90 2.47 5.05
C ALA A 143 -23.20 1.76 6.21
N ASP A 144 -23.93 1.37 7.26
CA ASP A 144 -23.40 0.70 8.43
C ASP A 144 -23.32 -0.81 8.21
N VAL A 145 -22.17 -1.41 8.53
CA VAL A 145 -21.88 -2.84 8.29
C VAL A 145 -22.81 -3.76 9.08
N HIS A 146 -23.17 -3.42 10.31
CA HIS A 146 -24.09 -4.23 11.12
C HIS A 146 -25.53 -4.06 10.69
N ALA A 147 -25.91 -2.86 10.23
CA ALA A 147 -27.23 -2.65 9.66
C ALA A 147 -27.42 -3.40 8.35
N ALA A 148 -26.37 -3.48 7.51
CA ALA A 148 -26.41 -4.14 6.21
C ALA A 148 -26.67 -5.66 6.26
N ILE A 149 -26.26 -6.33 7.32
CA ILE A 149 -26.45 -7.80 7.50
C ILE A 149 -27.74 -8.15 8.27
N LYS A 150 -28.51 -7.16 8.75
CA LYS A 150 -29.78 -7.42 9.42
C LYS A 150 -30.83 -7.92 8.43
N SER A 151 -31.69 -8.80 8.90
CA SER A 151 -32.85 -9.24 8.12
C SER A 151 -33.70 -8.04 7.69
N GLY A 152 -34.03 -7.96 6.38
CA GLY A 152 -34.81 -6.86 5.80
C GLY A 152 -33.99 -5.62 5.43
N ALA A 153 -32.66 -5.65 5.57
CA ALA A 153 -31.80 -4.56 5.08
C ALA A 153 -31.92 -4.39 3.55
N PRO A 154 -31.67 -3.19 3.01
CA PRO A 154 -31.59 -2.95 1.59
C PRO A 154 -30.55 -3.89 0.95
N GLN A 155 -30.95 -4.60 -0.12
CA GLN A 155 -30.10 -5.55 -0.82
C GLN A 155 -29.35 -4.85 -1.94
N LEU A 156 -27.99 -4.88 -1.88
CA LEU A 156 -27.15 -4.22 -2.90
C LEU A 156 -27.00 -5.06 -4.16
N HIS A 157 -26.69 -6.36 -3.99
CA HIS A 157 -26.45 -7.29 -5.10
C HIS A 157 -27.26 -8.56 -4.91
N PRO A 158 -28.05 -8.99 -5.92
CA PRO A 158 -28.80 -10.24 -5.84
C PRO A 158 -27.92 -11.47 -5.58
N GLU A 159 -26.68 -11.44 -6.07
CA GLU A 159 -25.68 -12.51 -5.92
C GLU A 159 -25.18 -12.68 -4.48
N ALA A 160 -25.32 -11.63 -3.64
CA ALA A 160 -24.85 -11.61 -2.25
C ALA A 160 -26.02 -11.44 -1.26
N PRO A 161 -26.86 -12.48 -1.04
CA PRO A 161 -27.99 -12.39 -0.11
C PRO A 161 -27.57 -11.94 1.28
N GLY A 162 -28.32 -11.00 1.88
CA GLY A 162 -27.98 -10.39 3.16
C GLY A 162 -26.73 -9.52 3.10
N ASN A 163 -26.35 -9.04 1.92
CA ASN A 163 -25.13 -8.23 1.67
C ASN A 163 -23.82 -8.91 2.11
N GLN A 164 -23.84 -10.21 2.39
CA GLN A 164 -22.66 -10.96 2.82
C GLN A 164 -21.86 -11.45 1.62
N VAL A 165 -20.61 -11.03 1.51
CA VAL A 165 -19.67 -11.42 0.47
C VAL A 165 -19.10 -12.80 0.73
N TYR A 166 -18.62 -13.01 1.95
CA TYR A 166 -18.11 -14.29 2.44
C TYR A 166 -18.15 -14.35 3.97
N ASP A 167 -17.97 -15.58 4.49
CA ASP A 167 -17.72 -15.86 5.90
C ASP A 167 -16.49 -16.77 5.97
N TRP A 168 -15.32 -16.16 6.19
CA TRP A 168 -14.02 -16.81 6.10
C TRP A 168 -13.40 -17.02 7.47
N VAL A 169 -12.67 -18.13 7.64
CA VAL A 169 -12.00 -18.47 8.90
C VAL A 169 -10.55 -18.89 8.68
N ILE A 170 -9.73 -18.67 9.70
CA ILE A 170 -8.34 -19.15 9.80
C ILE A 170 -8.00 -19.55 11.23
N GLY A 171 -7.06 -20.48 11.36
CA GLY A 171 -6.61 -21.00 12.66
C GLY A 171 -7.37 -22.25 13.08
N ASP A 172 -7.37 -22.56 14.38
CA ASP A 172 -7.96 -23.77 14.96
C ASP A 172 -8.94 -23.38 16.08
N GLU A 173 -10.26 -23.53 15.79
CA GLU A 173 -11.33 -23.22 16.73
C GLU A 173 -11.26 -24.12 17.97
N GLY A 174 -11.07 -25.44 17.77
CA GLY A 174 -11.06 -26.42 18.85
C GLY A 174 -9.87 -26.22 19.82
N ALA A 175 -8.67 -25.99 19.28
CA ALA A 175 -7.50 -25.69 20.11
C ALA A 175 -7.68 -24.36 20.87
N THR A 176 -8.29 -23.36 20.23
CA THR A 176 -8.56 -22.07 20.84
C THR A 176 -9.61 -22.20 21.95
N ASP A 177 -10.71 -22.91 21.73
CA ASP A 177 -11.72 -23.17 22.75
C ASP A 177 -11.14 -23.90 23.97
N ALA A 178 -10.28 -24.91 23.75
CA ALA A 178 -9.58 -25.61 24.82
C ALA A 178 -8.63 -24.70 25.62
N ALA A 179 -8.00 -23.74 24.95
CA ALA A 179 -7.15 -22.72 25.61
C ALA A 179 -7.98 -21.79 26.51
N PHE A 180 -9.12 -21.30 25.98
CA PHE A 180 -10.04 -20.43 26.72
C PHE A 180 -10.68 -21.12 27.92
N ALA A 181 -11.03 -22.40 27.79
CA ALA A 181 -11.58 -23.19 28.92
C ALA A 181 -10.63 -23.36 30.11
N LYS A 182 -9.31 -23.22 29.87
CA LYS A 182 -8.25 -23.36 30.88
C LYS A 182 -7.66 -21.99 31.28
N ALA A 183 -8.12 -20.91 30.70
CA ALA A 183 -7.58 -19.57 30.95
C ALA A 183 -7.79 -19.14 32.40
N ALA A 184 -6.75 -18.59 33.04
CA ALA A 184 -6.87 -17.93 34.31
C ALA A 184 -7.51 -16.54 34.19
N ASN A 185 -7.25 -15.86 33.07
CA ASN A 185 -7.80 -14.55 32.77
C ASN A 185 -8.18 -14.46 31.27
N VAL A 186 -9.28 -13.77 30.97
CA VAL A 186 -9.72 -13.46 29.62
C VAL A 186 -9.95 -11.95 29.51
N VAL A 187 -9.32 -11.34 28.54
CA VAL A 187 -9.47 -9.93 28.20
C VAL A 187 -10.29 -9.81 26.93
N LYS A 188 -11.34 -8.98 26.95
CA LYS A 188 -12.24 -8.76 25.81
C LYS A 188 -12.16 -7.30 25.37
N LEU A 189 -12.25 -7.09 24.07
CA LEU A 189 -12.22 -5.75 23.51
C LEU A 189 -13.00 -5.69 22.18
N ASP A 190 -13.82 -4.66 22.04
CA ASP A 190 -14.41 -4.25 20.77
C ASP A 190 -13.61 -3.07 20.23
N VAL A 191 -13.22 -3.14 18.97
CA VAL A 191 -12.46 -2.09 18.30
C VAL A 191 -13.01 -1.80 16.91
N THR A 192 -12.96 -0.52 16.53
CA THR A 192 -13.24 -0.05 15.18
C THR A 192 -11.96 0.50 14.57
N ASN A 193 -11.58 -0.05 13.42
CA ASN A 193 -10.63 0.61 12.53
C ASN A 193 -11.42 1.50 11.59
N ASN A 194 -11.41 2.80 11.85
CA ASN A 194 -12.18 3.80 11.14
C ASN A 194 -11.80 3.87 9.65
N ARG A 195 -12.81 4.09 8.79
CA ARG A 195 -12.64 4.26 7.35
C ARG A 195 -11.79 5.49 7.03
N LEU A 196 -10.84 5.34 6.10
CA LEU A 196 -9.92 6.38 5.65
C LEU A 196 -9.99 6.56 4.14
N ALA A 197 -9.80 7.80 3.67
CA ALA A 197 -9.54 8.11 2.26
C ALA A 197 -8.04 8.35 2.05
N PRO A 198 -7.36 7.61 1.16
CA PRO A 198 -5.96 7.88 0.83
C PRO A 198 -5.86 9.20 0.07
N ASN A 199 -5.17 10.18 0.62
CA ASN A 199 -5.09 11.51 0.04
C ASN A 199 -3.69 11.77 -0.55
N ALA A 200 -3.35 11.09 -1.67
CA ALA A 200 -2.17 11.46 -2.43
C ALA A 200 -2.23 12.93 -2.89
N MET A 201 -1.11 13.64 -2.89
CA MET A 201 -1.06 15.06 -3.33
C MET A 201 -1.54 15.21 -4.79
N GLU A 202 -1.16 14.29 -5.66
CA GLU A 202 -1.68 14.18 -7.01
C GLU A 202 -2.96 13.33 -7.00
N PRO A 203 -4.13 13.87 -7.39
CA PRO A 203 -5.32 13.05 -7.68
C PRO A 203 -5.05 12.09 -8.83
N ARG A 204 -5.95 11.11 -9.05
CA ARG A 204 -5.86 10.21 -10.21
C ARG A 204 -6.05 10.98 -11.52
N ALA A 205 -5.35 10.54 -12.56
CA ALA A 205 -5.48 11.06 -13.91
C ALA A 205 -5.18 9.96 -14.93
N ALA A 206 -5.79 10.06 -16.10
CA ALA A 206 -5.58 9.16 -17.22
C ALA A 206 -5.62 9.94 -18.56
N ILE A 207 -4.75 9.55 -19.49
CA ILE A 207 -4.83 9.97 -20.89
C ILE A 207 -4.78 8.71 -21.74
N ALA A 208 -5.81 8.47 -22.50
CA ALA A 208 -5.88 7.37 -23.44
C ALA A 208 -5.74 7.90 -24.86
N ASP A 209 -4.90 7.26 -25.65
CA ASP A 209 -4.67 7.58 -27.06
C ASP A 209 -4.80 6.31 -27.91
N TYR A 210 -5.68 6.33 -28.89
CA TYR A 210 -5.89 5.23 -29.83
C TYR A 210 -5.39 5.62 -31.23
N ASP A 211 -4.36 4.94 -31.68
CA ASP A 211 -3.87 5.01 -33.05
C ASP A 211 -4.66 4.03 -33.93
N ALA A 212 -5.49 4.58 -34.82
CA ALA A 212 -6.34 3.78 -35.70
C ALA A 212 -5.56 3.08 -36.82
N ALA A 213 -4.37 3.58 -37.21
CA ALA A 213 -3.55 2.96 -38.24
C ALA A 213 -2.89 1.68 -37.77
N GLU A 214 -2.40 1.68 -36.53
CA GLU A 214 -1.73 0.54 -35.91
C GLU A 214 -2.68 -0.29 -35.02
N GLU A 215 -3.93 0.18 -34.85
CA GLU A 215 -4.89 -0.37 -33.86
C GLU A 215 -4.29 -0.50 -32.46
N HIS A 216 -3.51 0.49 -32.07
CA HIS A 216 -2.71 0.48 -30.85
C HIS A 216 -3.20 1.51 -29.84
N PHE A 217 -3.22 1.13 -28.57
CA PHE A 217 -3.56 2.01 -27.45
C PHE A 217 -2.32 2.41 -26.64
N THR A 218 -2.26 3.67 -26.27
CA THR A 218 -1.33 4.16 -25.23
C THR A 218 -2.15 4.76 -24.09
N LEU A 219 -1.96 4.23 -22.88
CA LEU A 219 -2.55 4.76 -21.65
C LEU A 219 -1.45 5.40 -20.81
N TYR A 220 -1.54 6.70 -20.56
CA TYR A 220 -0.79 7.37 -19.51
C TYR A 220 -1.66 7.42 -18.27
N THR A 221 -1.19 6.90 -17.13
CA THR A 221 -1.99 6.85 -15.90
C THR A 221 -1.15 6.98 -14.64
N THR A 222 -1.79 7.44 -13.56
CA THR A 222 -1.23 7.51 -12.23
C THR A 222 -1.27 6.13 -11.56
N SER A 223 -0.36 5.24 -11.92
CA SER A 223 -0.39 3.83 -11.46
C SER A 223 0.84 3.45 -10.64
N GLN A 224 0.63 2.56 -9.65
CA GLN A 224 1.70 1.92 -8.88
C GLN A 224 2.23 0.65 -9.56
N ASN A 225 1.49 0.09 -10.55
CA ASN A 225 1.79 -1.19 -11.18
C ASN A 225 1.30 -1.28 -12.65
N PRO A 226 1.91 -0.55 -13.58
CA PRO A 226 1.44 -0.42 -14.96
C PRO A 226 1.34 -1.75 -15.73
N HIS A 227 2.17 -2.75 -15.41
CA HIS A 227 2.09 -4.07 -16.05
C HIS A 227 0.84 -4.86 -15.63
N VAL A 228 0.49 -4.80 -14.33
CA VAL A 228 -0.77 -5.39 -13.85
C VAL A 228 -1.96 -4.66 -14.48
N ALA A 229 -1.87 -3.33 -14.61
CA ALA A 229 -2.88 -2.55 -15.30
C ALA A 229 -3.06 -3.02 -16.75
N ARG A 230 -1.97 -3.20 -17.52
CA ARG A 230 -2.01 -3.73 -18.89
C ARG A 230 -2.64 -5.13 -18.94
N LEU A 231 -2.21 -6.03 -18.04
CA LEU A 231 -2.73 -7.38 -17.97
C LEU A 231 -4.25 -7.40 -17.72
N VAL A 232 -4.72 -6.64 -16.73
CA VAL A 232 -6.14 -6.62 -16.33
C VAL A 232 -7.01 -5.98 -17.42
N LEU A 233 -6.57 -4.87 -18.01
CA LEU A 233 -7.25 -4.19 -19.12
C LEU A 233 -7.42 -5.11 -20.35
N SER A 234 -6.42 -5.95 -20.63
CA SER A 234 -6.44 -6.85 -21.77
C SER A 234 -7.20 -8.15 -21.48
N ALA A 235 -6.88 -8.84 -20.39
CA ALA A 235 -7.37 -10.19 -20.13
C ALA A 235 -8.81 -10.23 -19.60
N PHE A 236 -9.24 -9.19 -18.87
CA PHE A 236 -10.53 -9.21 -18.18
C PHE A 236 -11.50 -8.16 -18.66
N TYR A 237 -11.01 -6.97 -19.06
CA TYR A 237 -11.89 -5.87 -19.44
C TYR A 237 -12.12 -5.76 -20.95
N ASN A 238 -11.43 -6.60 -21.72
CA ASN A 238 -11.61 -6.70 -23.18
C ASN A 238 -11.42 -5.35 -23.91
N ILE A 239 -10.49 -4.52 -23.44
CA ILE A 239 -10.19 -3.22 -24.06
C ILE A 239 -9.37 -3.41 -25.33
N ALA A 240 -8.28 -4.16 -25.27
CA ALA A 240 -7.39 -4.47 -26.37
C ALA A 240 -6.58 -5.74 -26.11
N PRO A 241 -6.08 -6.44 -27.16
CA PRO A 241 -5.04 -7.45 -26.98
C PRO A 241 -3.80 -6.86 -26.32
N GLU A 242 -3.12 -7.60 -25.44
CA GLU A 242 -2.02 -7.07 -24.63
C GLU A 242 -0.90 -6.41 -25.46
N HIS A 243 -0.53 -7.00 -26.61
CA HIS A 243 0.50 -6.48 -27.51
C HIS A 243 0.06 -5.21 -28.30
N LYS A 244 -1.19 -4.79 -28.16
CA LYS A 244 -1.77 -3.56 -28.72
C LYS A 244 -2.05 -2.52 -27.64
N LEU A 245 -1.56 -2.73 -26.42
CA LEU A 245 -1.77 -1.82 -25.30
C LEU A 245 -0.45 -1.53 -24.59
N ARG A 246 -0.02 -0.28 -24.64
CA ARG A 246 1.08 0.25 -23.83
C ARG A 246 0.54 1.06 -22.67
N VAL A 247 1.03 0.79 -21.46
CA VAL A 247 0.70 1.56 -20.25
C VAL A 247 1.95 2.28 -19.76
N ILE A 248 1.83 3.57 -19.54
CA ILE A 248 2.90 4.45 -19.07
C ILE A 248 2.45 5.14 -17.77
N ALA A 249 3.14 4.85 -16.68
CA ALA A 249 3.07 5.63 -15.45
C ALA A 249 4.29 6.56 -15.41
N PRO A 250 4.12 7.88 -15.62
CA PRO A 250 5.22 8.85 -15.53
C PRO A 250 5.58 9.11 -14.07
N ASP A 251 6.03 10.31 -13.70
CA ASP A 251 6.14 10.69 -12.30
C ASP A 251 4.75 10.61 -11.64
N VAL A 252 4.66 9.99 -10.46
CA VAL A 252 3.41 9.83 -9.72
C VAL A 252 3.53 10.48 -8.36
N GLY A 253 2.61 11.39 -8.06
CA GLY A 253 2.60 12.23 -6.85
C GLY A 253 1.94 11.57 -5.64
N GLY A 254 2.43 10.37 -5.27
CA GLY A 254 1.91 9.54 -4.19
C GLY A 254 0.87 8.55 -4.68
N GLY A 255 0.80 7.40 -4.00
CA GLY A 255 -0.18 6.35 -4.29
C GLY A 255 -0.84 5.83 -3.01
N PHE A 256 -0.04 5.39 -2.05
CA PHE A 256 -0.45 4.89 -0.73
C PHE A 256 -1.43 3.73 -0.76
N GLY A 257 -1.55 3.04 -1.90
CA GLY A 257 -2.49 1.94 -2.14
C GLY A 257 -3.60 2.30 -3.13
N SER A 258 -4.11 3.54 -3.15
CA SER A 258 -5.24 3.92 -4.02
C SER A 258 -4.94 3.91 -5.51
N LYS A 259 -3.68 3.86 -5.93
CA LYS A 259 -3.28 3.83 -7.34
C LYS A 259 -2.76 2.45 -7.79
N ILE A 260 -3.11 1.39 -7.05
CA ILE A 260 -2.82 -0.01 -7.44
C ILE A 260 -3.86 -0.52 -8.43
N PHE A 261 -5.12 -0.13 -8.26
CA PHE A 261 -6.28 -0.70 -8.95
C PHE A 261 -6.49 -0.04 -10.32
N ILE A 262 -7.23 -0.72 -11.19
CA ILE A 262 -7.81 -0.10 -12.37
C ILE A 262 -9.19 0.44 -11.97
N TYR A 263 -9.44 1.68 -12.35
CA TYR A 263 -10.67 2.37 -12.07
C TYR A 263 -11.53 2.56 -13.33
N PRO A 264 -12.82 2.83 -13.17
CA PRO A 264 -13.72 3.12 -14.28
C PRO A 264 -13.17 4.15 -15.27
N GLU A 265 -12.52 5.19 -14.78
CA GLU A 265 -12.07 6.32 -15.59
C GLU A 265 -10.99 5.92 -16.60
N GLU A 266 -10.08 5.02 -16.26
CA GLU A 266 -9.04 4.51 -17.17
C GLU A 266 -9.65 3.66 -18.29
N MET A 267 -10.60 2.79 -17.94
CA MET A 267 -11.32 1.95 -18.89
C MET A 267 -12.14 2.79 -19.86
N VAL A 268 -12.90 3.75 -19.32
CA VAL A 268 -13.76 4.64 -20.11
C VAL A 268 -12.93 5.54 -21.02
N ALA A 269 -11.79 6.07 -20.54
CA ALA A 269 -10.91 6.89 -21.38
C ALA A 269 -10.38 6.11 -22.59
N LEU A 270 -9.93 4.86 -22.40
CA LEU A 270 -9.47 3.99 -23.49
C LEU A 270 -10.59 3.68 -24.49
N TRP A 271 -11.75 3.23 -24.00
CA TRP A 271 -12.91 2.94 -24.81
C TRP A 271 -13.38 4.19 -25.59
N ALA A 272 -13.47 5.33 -24.93
CA ALA A 272 -13.90 6.58 -25.52
C ALA A 272 -12.92 7.10 -26.58
N SER A 273 -11.61 7.00 -26.33
CA SER A 273 -10.57 7.39 -27.29
C SER A 273 -10.72 6.65 -28.63
N LYS A 274 -10.95 5.32 -28.57
CA LYS A 274 -11.24 4.53 -29.77
C LYS A 274 -12.54 4.97 -30.46
N LYS A 275 -13.58 5.24 -29.67
CA LYS A 275 -14.91 5.59 -30.18
C LYS A 275 -14.96 6.94 -30.91
N ILE A 276 -14.19 7.92 -30.43
CA ILE A 276 -14.14 9.27 -31.04
C ILE A 276 -12.93 9.48 -31.95
N GLY A 277 -11.97 8.54 -32.00
CA GLY A 277 -10.75 8.65 -32.83
C GLY A 277 -9.78 9.76 -32.40
N ARG A 278 -9.79 10.16 -31.13
CA ARG A 278 -8.97 11.24 -30.57
C ARG A 278 -8.49 10.90 -29.16
N PRO A 279 -7.33 11.44 -28.71
CA PRO A 279 -6.90 11.26 -27.33
C PRO A 279 -7.91 11.84 -26.34
N VAL A 280 -8.16 11.11 -25.24
CA VAL A 280 -9.08 11.50 -24.16
C VAL A 280 -8.30 11.61 -22.86
N LYS A 281 -8.33 12.79 -22.24
CA LYS A 281 -7.75 13.07 -20.93
C LYS A 281 -8.84 13.25 -19.89
N TRP A 282 -8.68 12.55 -18.77
CA TRP A 282 -9.40 12.82 -17.54
C TRP A 282 -8.41 13.16 -16.41
N THR A 283 -8.75 14.16 -15.62
CA THR A 283 -8.01 14.54 -14.42
C THR A 283 -9.01 14.76 -13.30
N GLY A 284 -8.98 13.90 -12.30
CA GLY A 284 -9.82 14.00 -11.11
C GLY A 284 -9.54 15.27 -10.32
N ASP A 285 -10.55 15.79 -9.68
CA ASP A 285 -10.39 16.80 -8.63
C ASP A 285 -10.36 16.13 -7.23
N ARG A 286 -10.15 16.94 -6.19
CA ARG A 286 -10.04 16.40 -4.83
C ARG A 286 -11.38 15.84 -4.32
N THR A 287 -12.50 16.44 -4.68
CA THR A 287 -13.83 15.93 -4.32
C THR A 287 -14.10 14.59 -5.01
N GLU A 288 -13.77 14.47 -6.30
CA GLU A 288 -13.86 13.18 -7.00
C GLU A 288 -12.98 12.12 -6.31
N ALA A 289 -11.76 12.47 -5.87
CA ALA A 289 -10.89 11.54 -5.15
C ALA A 289 -11.53 11.02 -3.85
N PHE A 290 -12.16 11.89 -3.05
CA PHE A 290 -12.91 11.45 -1.86
C PHE A 290 -14.10 10.53 -2.17
N LEU A 291 -14.76 10.73 -3.30
CA LEU A 291 -15.95 9.98 -3.67
C LEU A 291 -15.63 8.64 -4.36
N THR A 292 -14.48 8.54 -5.06
CA THR A 292 -14.26 7.44 -6.01
C THR A 292 -12.94 6.68 -5.86
N ASP A 293 -11.92 7.26 -5.19
CA ASP A 293 -10.72 6.49 -4.87
C ASP A 293 -11.09 5.43 -3.82
N ALA A 294 -10.54 4.22 -3.96
CA ALA A 294 -10.78 3.17 -2.98
C ALA A 294 -10.35 3.65 -1.59
N HIS A 295 -11.26 3.57 -0.63
CA HIS A 295 -10.98 3.87 0.77
C HIS A 295 -10.18 2.73 1.42
N GLY A 296 -9.71 2.93 2.67
CA GLY A 296 -9.00 1.91 3.43
C GLY A 296 -9.64 1.62 4.79
N ARG A 297 -9.21 0.52 5.43
CA ARG A 297 -9.64 0.07 6.76
C ARG A 297 -11.11 -0.36 6.80
N ASP A 298 -11.90 0.24 7.72
CA ASP A 298 -13.34 0.00 7.93
C ASP A 298 -13.66 -1.43 8.44
N HIS A 299 -12.98 -1.79 9.53
CA HIS A 299 -13.22 -3.06 10.25
C HIS A 299 -13.86 -2.79 11.61
N VAL A 300 -14.91 -3.55 11.94
CA VAL A 300 -15.48 -3.64 13.28
C VAL A 300 -15.17 -5.02 13.83
N THR A 301 -14.44 -5.09 14.93
CA THR A 301 -13.86 -6.34 15.44
C THR A 301 -14.18 -6.53 16.91
N HIS A 302 -14.70 -7.71 17.25
CA HIS A 302 -14.72 -8.25 18.61
C HIS A 302 -13.58 -9.23 18.79
N ALA A 303 -12.80 -9.08 19.88
CA ALA A 303 -11.69 -9.97 20.17
C ALA A 303 -11.54 -10.30 21.63
N GLU A 304 -11.06 -11.52 21.90
CA GLU A 304 -10.79 -12.03 23.23
C GLU A 304 -9.38 -12.64 23.28
N LEU A 305 -8.61 -12.30 24.33
CA LEU A 305 -7.25 -12.78 24.55
C LEU A 305 -7.18 -13.51 25.90
N ALA A 306 -6.75 -14.77 25.86
CA ALA A 306 -6.69 -15.67 27.03
C ALA A 306 -5.26 -15.74 27.59
N PHE A 307 -5.15 -15.75 28.91
CA PHE A 307 -3.89 -15.83 29.64
C PHE A 307 -3.93 -16.96 30.70
N ASP A 308 -2.80 -17.60 30.94
CA ASP A 308 -2.60 -18.49 32.10
C ASP A 308 -2.34 -17.70 33.39
N ALA A 309 -2.15 -18.40 34.49
CA ALA A 309 -1.88 -17.80 35.82
C ALA A 309 -0.52 -17.07 35.91
N SER A 310 0.39 -17.30 34.95
CA SER A 310 1.69 -16.62 34.84
C SER A 310 1.68 -15.45 33.86
N ASN A 311 0.50 -15.07 33.40
CA ASN A 311 0.27 -14.01 32.36
C ASN A 311 0.90 -14.33 30.99
N LYS A 312 1.03 -15.62 30.65
CA LYS A 312 1.37 -16.08 29.32
C LYS A 312 0.10 -16.16 28.46
N ILE A 313 0.17 -15.68 27.23
CA ILE A 313 -0.92 -15.79 26.29
C ILE A 313 -1.13 -17.27 25.92
N THR A 314 -2.36 -17.74 25.97
CA THR A 314 -2.72 -19.12 25.64
C THR A 314 -3.62 -19.23 24.42
N GLY A 315 -4.39 -18.19 24.08
CA GLY A 315 -5.25 -18.20 22.93
C GLY A 315 -5.80 -16.82 22.55
N LEU A 316 -6.16 -16.68 21.27
CA LEU A 316 -6.77 -15.47 20.70
C LEU A 316 -7.98 -15.86 19.87
N LYS A 317 -9.14 -15.25 20.16
CA LYS A 317 -10.38 -15.30 19.35
C LYS A 317 -10.65 -13.94 18.74
N VAL A 318 -10.97 -13.94 17.44
CA VAL A 318 -11.27 -12.71 16.71
C VAL A 318 -12.48 -12.92 15.80
N LYS A 319 -13.42 -11.95 15.81
CA LYS A 319 -14.50 -11.87 14.86
C LYS A 319 -14.56 -10.47 14.28
N THR A 320 -14.36 -10.36 12.97
CA THR A 320 -14.29 -9.10 12.25
C THR A 320 -15.40 -9.01 11.21
N TYR A 321 -16.09 -7.88 11.17
CA TYR A 321 -16.93 -7.46 10.07
C TYR A 321 -16.18 -6.44 9.23
N ALA A 322 -15.90 -6.78 7.97
CA ALA A 322 -15.15 -5.93 7.03
C ALA A 322 -16.10 -5.30 6.02
N ASN A 323 -16.13 -3.98 5.96
CA ASN A 323 -16.95 -3.24 5.03
C ASN A 323 -16.23 -3.06 3.69
N PHE A 324 -16.80 -3.57 2.60
CA PHE A 324 -16.25 -3.44 1.25
C PHE A 324 -16.80 -2.25 0.46
N GLY A 325 -17.76 -1.53 1.02
CA GLY A 325 -18.52 -0.57 0.25
C GLY A 325 -19.40 -1.25 -0.79
N ALA A 326 -19.64 -0.59 -1.92
CA ALA A 326 -20.62 -1.05 -2.90
C ALA A 326 -20.11 -2.17 -3.81
N TYR A 327 -18.82 -2.35 -3.95
CA TYR A 327 -18.20 -3.31 -4.89
C TYR A 327 -16.88 -3.84 -4.38
N MET A 328 -16.49 -5.01 -4.90
CA MET A 328 -15.15 -5.58 -4.66
C MET A 328 -14.16 -4.99 -5.65
N SER A 329 -13.16 -4.27 -5.14
CA SER A 329 -12.01 -3.79 -5.90
C SER A 329 -10.94 -4.90 -6.06
N LEU A 330 -9.86 -4.64 -6.79
CA LEU A 330 -8.93 -5.67 -7.28
C LEU A 330 -8.34 -6.57 -6.20
N PHE A 331 -8.01 -6.04 -5.02
CA PHE A 331 -7.40 -6.79 -3.92
C PHE A 331 -8.20 -6.73 -2.61
N SER A 332 -9.38 -6.11 -2.62
CA SER A 332 -10.17 -5.81 -1.42
C SER A 332 -10.40 -7.03 -0.52
N SER A 333 -10.69 -8.20 -1.09
CA SER A 333 -10.95 -9.43 -0.34
C SER A 333 -9.76 -9.91 0.49
N SER A 334 -8.54 -9.68 0.03
CA SER A 334 -7.32 -10.12 0.72
C SER A 334 -6.97 -9.26 1.93
N VAL A 335 -7.39 -7.99 1.95
CA VAL A 335 -7.03 -7.04 3.02
C VAL A 335 -7.51 -7.52 4.39
N PRO A 336 -8.83 -7.79 4.61
CA PRO A 336 -9.31 -8.24 5.91
C PRO A 336 -9.09 -9.74 6.17
N THR A 337 -8.63 -10.51 5.19
CA THR A 337 -8.37 -11.95 5.34
C THR A 337 -6.86 -12.21 5.48
N TYR A 338 -6.18 -12.53 4.39
CA TYR A 338 -4.77 -12.95 4.44
C TYR A 338 -3.78 -11.86 4.83
N LEU A 339 -4.05 -10.59 4.51
CA LEU A 339 -3.14 -9.51 4.90
C LEU A 339 -3.33 -9.06 6.35
N TYR A 340 -4.49 -9.33 6.94
CA TYR A 340 -4.83 -9.03 8.33
C TYR A 340 -4.64 -10.24 9.25
N ALA A 341 -5.40 -11.32 9.00
CA ALA A 341 -5.56 -12.39 9.97
C ALA A 341 -4.30 -13.26 10.11
N THR A 342 -3.44 -13.34 9.09
CA THR A 342 -2.18 -14.07 9.18
C THR A 342 -1.14 -13.39 10.08
N LEU A 343 -1.35 -12.12 10.46
CA LEU A 343 -0.46 -11.35 11.33
C LEU A 343 -1.03 -11.07 12.74
N LEU A 344 -2.14 -11.71 13.10
CA LEU A 344 -2.77 -11.57 14.42
C LEU A 344 -1.89 -12.05 15.58
N SER A 345 -0.87 -12.88 15.33
CA SER A 345 0.14 -13.19 16.35
C SER A 345 0.94 -11.96 16.78
N GLY A 346 1.07 -10.94 15.90
CA GLY A 346 1.98 -9.83 16.17
C GLY A 346 3.40 -10.33 16.45
N GLN A 347 4.07 -9.75 17.44
CA GLN A 347 5.38 -10.20 17.93
C GLN A 347 5.26 -11.30 19.00
N TYR A 348 4.05 -11.81 19.30
CA TYR A 348 3.78 -12.65 20.47
C TYR A 348 3.68 -14.12 20.13
N ASN A 349 4.17 -14.95 21.05
CA ASN A 349 3.98 -16.39 21.01
C ASN A 349 2.56 -16.74 21.48
N ILE A 350 1.63 -16.85 20.54
CA ILE A 350 0.23 -17.21 20.77
C ILE A 350 0.01 -18.63 20.26
N PRO A 351 -0.17 -19.64 21.14
CA PRO A 351 -0.22 -21.04 20.73
C PRO A 351 -1.47 -21.42 19.92
N ALA A 352 -2.60 -20.75 20.16
CA ALA A 352 -3.87 -21.03 19.51
C ALA A 352 -4.57 -19.74 19.08
N ILE A 353 -4.96 -19.67 17.81
CA ILE A 353 -5.70 -18.54 17.24
C ILE A 353 -6.86 -19.09 16.44
N HIS A 354 -8.04 -18.48 16.60
CA HIS A 354 -9.16 -18.62 15.69
C HIS A 354 -9.68 -17.25 15.31
N ALA A 355 -9.74 -16.97 14.01
CA ALA A 355 -10.26 -15.72 13.47
C ALA A 355 -11.32 -15.97 12.41
N GLU A 356 -12.48 -15.30 12.56
CA GLU A 356 -13.59 -15.25 11.62
C GLU A 356 -13.69 -13.86 11.02
N VAL A 357 -13.81 -13.78 9.68
CA VAL A 357 -14.01 -12.52 8.95
C VAL A 357 -15.24 -12.62 8.05
N ILE A 358 -16.18 -11.72 8.29
CA ILE A 358 -17.40 -11.57 7.51
C ILE A 358 -17.25 -10.36 6.62
N GLY A 359 -17.20 -10.56 5.30
CA GLY A 359 -17.17 -9.50 4.30
C GLY A 359 -18.57 -9.01 3.99
N VAL A 360 -18.79 -7.67 3.98
CA VAL A 360 -20.11 -7.06 3.88
C VAL A 360 -20.13 -5.93 2.84
N TYR A 361 -21.15 -5.92 1.98
CA TYR A 361 -21.45 -4.81 1.09
C TYR A 361 -22.26 -3.71 1.80
N THR A 362 -21.96 -2.44 1.50
CA THR A 362 -22.73 -1.27 1.90
C THR A 362 -22.80 -0.24 0.76
N ASN A 363 -23.75 0.70 0.83
CA ASN A 363 -23.88 1.77 -0.18
C ASN A 363 -22.87 2.90 0.05
N THR A 364 -21.58 2.55 0.09
CA THR A 364 -20.47 3.48 0.29
C THR A 364 -19.39 3.25 -0.77
N THR A 365 -18.44 4.16 -0.90
CA THR A 365 -17.27 4.00 -1.79
C THR A 365 -16.57 2.66 -1.51
N PRO A 366 -16.11 1.93 -2.53
CA PRO A 366 -15.37 0.68 -2.35
C PRO A 366 -14.15 0.82 -1.46
N VAL A 367 -13.85 -0.23 -0.69
CA VAL A 367 -12.67 -0.30 0.22
C VAL A 367 -11.66 -1.28 -0.33
N ASP A 368 -10.37 -0.90 -0.31
CA ASP A 368 -9.26 -1.76 -0.69
C ASP A 368 -7.99 -1.37 0.08
N ALA A 369 -6.82 -1.66 -0.44
CA ALA A 369 -5.56 -1.41 0.22
C ALA A 369 -5.27 0.09 0.45
N TYR A 370 -4.99 0.42 1.69
CA TYR A 370 -4.38 1.68 2.12
C TYR A 370 -3.12 1.33 2.92
N ARG A 371 -2.06 2.13 2.83
CA ARG A 371 -0.70 1.90 3.38
C ARG A 371 -0.69 0.97 4.61
N GLY A 372 -0.08 -0.21 4.44
CA GLY A 372 -0.11 -1.29 5.43
C GLY A 372 -1.11 -2.41 5.16
N ALA A 373 -2.30 -2.11 4.63
CA ALA A 373 -3.31 -3.06 4.12
C ALA A 373 -3.47 -4.33 4.97
N GLY A 374 -4.27 -4.29 6.01
CA GLY A 374 -4.51 -5.39 6.96
C GLY A 374 -3.52 -5.45 8.12
N ARG A 375 -2.23 -5.08 7.93
CA ARG A 375 -1.22 -5.10 9.00
C ARG A 375 -1.47 -4.02 10.06
N PRO A 376 -1.85 -2.77 9.73
CA PRO A 376 -2.24 -1.78 10.74
C PRO A 376 -3.43 -2.22 11.57
N GLU A 377 -4.42 -2.87 10.94
CA GLU A 377 -5.61 -3.40 11.60
C GLU A 377 -5.26 -4.53 12.58
N ALA A 378 -4.38 -5.45 12.18
CA ALA A 378 -3.89 -6.53 13.02
C ALA A 378 -3.05 -6.01 14.20
N SER A 379 -2.11 -5.11 13.91
CA SER A 379 -1.25 -4.48 14.93
C SER A 379 -2.09 -3.66 15.91
N TYR A 380 -3.03 -2.87 15.43
CA TYR A 380 -3.93 -2.13 16.30
C TYR A 380 -4.70 -3.04 17.23
N LEU A 381 -5.30 -4.11 16.71
CA LEU A 381 -6.07 -5.05 17.52
C LEU A 381 -5.25 -5.70 18.63
N ILE A 382 -4.12 -6.34 18.27
CA ILE A 382 -3.32 -7.07 19.27
C ILE A 382 -2.68 -6.14 20.29
N GLU A 383 -2.21 -4.95 19.88
CA GLU A 383 -1.58 -3.98 20.76
C GLU A 383 -2.58 -3.29 21.71
N ARG A 384 -3.83 -3.09 21.26
CA ARG A 384 -4.93 -2.64 22.12
C ARG A 384 -5.32 -3.70 23.14
N LEU A 385 -5.36 -4.99 22.76
CA LEU A 385 -5.60 -6.11 23.66
C LEU A 385 -4.49 -6.22 24.72
N MET A 386 -3.22 -6.14 24.30
CA MET A 386 -2.07 -6.19 25.21
C MET A 386 -2.07 -5.05 26.22
N GLU A 387 -2.41 -3.85 25.80
CA GLU A 387 -2.51 -2.69 26.69
C GLU A 387 -3.67 -2.83 27.68
N THR A 388 -4.82 -3.29 27.20
CA THR A 388 -5.99 -3.55 28.05
C THR A 388 -5.69 -4.66 29.05
N ALA A 389 -5.01 -5.73 28.61
CA ALA A 389 -4.57 -6.83 29.46
C ALA A 389 -3.62 -6.35 30.58
N ALA A 390 -2.62 -5.53 30.21
CA ALA A 390 -1.65 -5.02 31.19
C ALA A 390 -2.35 -4.28 32.35
N ARG A 391 -3.35 -3.45 32.04
CA ARG A 391 -4.15 -2.75 33.07
C ARG A 391 -5.00 -3.69 33.89
N GLN A 392 -5.70 -4.65 33.28
CA GLN A 392 -6.55 -5.63 34.00
C GLN A 392 -5.73 -6.55 34.89
N LEU A 393 -4.59 -7.01 34.43
CA LEU A 393 -3.66 -7.89 35.14
C LEU A 393 -2.76 -7.12 36.14
N LYS A 394 -2.78 -5.76 36.06
CA LYS A 394 -1.91 -4.87 36.87
C LYS A 394 -0.43 -5.17 36.70
N VAL A 395 -0.02 -5.42 35.46
CA VAL A 395 1.36 -5.65 35.03
C VAL A 395 1.82 -4.48 34.18
N ASP A 396 3.10 -4.13 34.24
CA ASP A 396 3.67 -3.10 33.36
C ASP A 396 3.48 -3.49 31.89
N PRO A 397 2.99 -2.58 31.02
CA PRO A 397 2.70 -2.88 29.63
C PRO A 397 3.92 -3.39 28.82
N ALA A 398 5.11 -2.84 29.06
CA ALA A 398 6.33 -3.28 28.39
C ALA A 398 6.77 -4.66 28.89
N GLN A 399 6.63 -4.92 30.20
CA GLN A 399 6.96 -6.22 30.79
C GLN A 399 6.00 -7.33 30.33
N LEU A 400 4.70 -7.05 30.23
CA LEU A 400 3.74 -8.02 29.69
C LEU A 400 4.07 -8.41 28.24
N ARG A 401 4.44 -7.44 27.40
CA ARG A 401 4.88 -7.67 26.02
C ARG A 401 6.14 -8.53 25.98
N ARG A 402 7.18 -8.09 26.69
CA ARG A 402 8.48 -8.82 26.81
C ARG A 402 8.31 -10.27 27.21
N SER A 403 7.46 -10.54 28.20
CA SER A 403 7.23 -11.89 28.69
C SER A 403 6.57 -12.81 27.68
N ASN A 404 5.90 -12.26 26.66
CA ASN A 404 5.16 -12.99 25.65
C ASN A 404 5.80 -12.94 24.25
N PHE A 405 6.93 -12.26 24.06
CA PHE A 405 7.59 -12.19 22.77
C PHE A 405 8.04 -13.55 22.24
N ILE A 406 7.97 -13.70 20.93
CA ILE A 406 8.68 -14.74 20.19
C ILE A 406 10.18 -14.47 20.32
N THR A 407 10.96 -15.46 20.74
CA THR A 407 12.41 -15.35 20.99
C THR A 407 13.23 -16.37 20.21
N GLN A 408 12.57 -17.30 19.52
CA GLN A 408 13.22 -18.33 18.71
C GLN A 408 12.74 -18.23 17.28
N PHE A 409 13.67 -18.27 16.32
CA PHE A 409 13.43 -18.16 14.89
C PHE A 409 14.13 -19.31 14.13
N PRO A 410 13.58 -19.83 13.03
CA PRO A 410 12.27 -19.44 12.49
C PRO A 410 11.12 -19.83 13.43
N HIS A 411 10.05 -19.03 13.45
CA HIS A 411 8.87 -19.28 14.27
C HIS A 411 7.63 -19.45 13.40
N GLN A 412 6.98 -20.61 13.50
CA GLN A 412 5.71 -20.87 12.80
C GLN A 412 4.53 -20.38 13.65
N THR A 413 3.76 -19.43 13.15
CA THR A 413 2.52 -18.99 13.81
C THR A 413 1.36 -19.97 13.51
N PRO A 414 0.30 -20.00 14.35
CA PRO A 414 -0.91 -20.79 14.08
C PRO A 414 -1.69 -20.33 12.82
N VAL A 415 -1.36 -19.16 12.28
CA VAL A 415 -2.07 -18.50 11.18
C VAL A 415 -1.15 -18.31 9.94
N ILE A 416 -0.52 -19.38 9.51
CA ILE A 416 0.26 -19.53 8.25
C ILE A 416 1.67 -18.96 8.30
N MET A 417 1.89 -17.75 8.84
CA MET A 417 3.19 -17.07 8.73
C MET A 417 4.30 -17.80 9.47
N ALA A 418 5.45 -17.95 8.79
CA ALA A 418 6.71 -18.44 9.37
C ALA A 418 7.69 -17.27 9.46
N TYR A 419 7.81 -16.66 10.63
CA TYR A 419 8.74 -15.54 10.86
C TYR A 419 10.18 -16.05 10.80
N ASP A 420 10.98 -15.47 9.92
CA ASP A 420 12.33 -15.97 9.60
C ASP A 420 13.40 -15.53 10.60
N THR A 421 13.33 -14.29 11.09
CA THR A 421 14.29 -13.71 12.02
C THR A 421 13.70 -12.49 12.74
N GLY A 422 14.28 -12.12 13.88
CA GLY A 422 13.91 -10.92 14.64
C GLY A 422 14.61 -10.85 16.00
N ASP A 423 14.66 -9.65 16.56
CA ASP A 423 15.01 -9.39 17.96
C ASP A 423 14.06 -8.32 18.54
N PHE A 424 12.90 -8.77 18.99
CA PHE A 424 11.86 -7.88 19.49
C PHE A 424 12.23 -7.20 20.81
N ASN A 425 13.10 -7.84 21.60
CA ASN A 425 13.62 -7.24 22.81
C ASN A 425 14.54 -6.06 22.53
N ALA A 426 15.40 -6.16 21.50
CA ALA A 426 16.31 -5.08 21.14
C ALA A 426 15.56 -3.80 20.72
N SER A 427 14.49 -3.91 19.92
CA SER A 427 13.69 -2.76 19.53
C SER A 427 12.92 -2.15 20.71
N LEU A 428 12.36 -2.99 21.60
CA LEU A 428 11.71 -2.52 22.82
C LEU A 428 12.70 -1.80 23.75
N ASP A 429 13.89 -2.36 23.98
CA ASP A 429 14.92 -1.75 24.83
C ASP A 429 15.40 -0.41 24.26
N ALA A 430 15.61 -0.34 22.95
CA ALA A 430 16.00 0.90 22.26
C ALA A 430 14.93 1.99 22.44
N ALA A 431 13.66 1.67 22.21
CA ALA A 431 12.55 2.59 22.37
C ALA A 431 12.37 3.04 23.83
N MET A 432 12.41 2.11 24.80
CA MET A 432 12.30 2.41 26.23
C MET A 432 13.43 3.33 26.71
N LYS A 433 14.65 3.08 26.24
CA LYS A 433 15.80 3.94 26.56
C LYS A 433 15.64 5.34 25.99
N ALA A 434 15.22 5.45 24.73
CA ALA A 434 15.11 6.72 24.04
C ALA A 434 14.02 7.63 24.62
N ILE A 435 12.93 7.07 25.16
CA ILE A 435 11.84 7.84 25.79
C ILE A 435 12.05 8.05 27.29
N ASP A 436 13.09 7.48 27.88
CA ASP A 436 13.26 7.40 29.34
C ASP A 436 12.01 6.80 30.01
N TYR A 437 11.66 5.55 29.62
CA TYR A 437 10.47 4.86 30.10
C TYR A 437 10.44 4.73 31.63
N ALA A 438 11.59 4.46 32.26
CA ALA A 438 11.69 4.33 33.70
C ALA A 438 11.39 5.62 34.46
N GLY A 439 11.66 6.79 33.87
CA GLY A 439 11.34 8.11 34.43
C GLY A 439 9.87 8.53 34.26
N PHE A 440 9.08 7.80 33.47
CA PHE A 440 7.68 8.16 33.16
C PHE A 440 6.77 8.29 34.40
N PRO A 441 6.81 7.40 35.42
CA PRO A 441 5.95 7.55 36.60
C PRO A 441 6.14 8.88 37.33
N ALA A 442 7.36 9.39 37.41
CA ALA A 442 7.65 10.70 38.01
C ALA A 442 7.08 11.84 37.16
N ARG A 443 7.23 11.76 35.82
CA ARG A 443 6.67 12.73 34.88
C ARG A 443 5.15 12.74 34.91
N LYS A 444 4.49 11.57 35.00
CA LYS A 444 3.03 11.44 35.14
C LYS A 444 2.53 12.04 36.45
N ALA A 445 3.23 11.78 37.56
CA ALA A 445 2.89 12.34 38.87
C ALA A 445 2.99 13.88 38.88
N LYS A 446 4.05 14.43 38.27
CA LYS A 446 4.23 15.88 38.12
C LYS A 446 3.10 16.49 37.26
N ALA A 447 2.81 15.91 36.10
CA ALA A 447 1.72 16.37 35.23
C ALA A 447 0.37 16.40 35.96
N LYS A 448 0.10 15.36 36.78
CA LYS A 448 -1.11 15.31 37.61
C LYS A 448 -1.15 16.43 38.65
N ALA A 449 -0.04 16.76 39.28
CA ALA A 449 0.06 17.90 40.20
C ALA A 449 -0.20 19.23 39.49
N ASP A 450 0.17 19.33 38.22
CA ASP A 450 -0.08 20.48 37.34
C ASP A 450 -1.49 20.48 36.70
N GLY A 451 -2.38 19.55 37.14
CA GLY A 451 -3.76 19.45 36.65
C GLY A 451 -3.91 18.84 35.25
N LYS A 452 -2.88 18.14 34.73
CA LYS A 452 -2.85 17.52 33.40
C LYS A 452 -2.97 16.02 33.48
N LEU A 453 -3.57 15.40 32.46
CA LEU A 453 -3.61 13.96 32.29
C LEU A 453 -2.48 13.56 31.32
N ARG A 454 -1.43 12.89 31.84
CA ARG A 454 -0.31 12.41 31.02
C ARG A 454 -0.36 10.90 30.90
N GLY A 455 -0.13 10.39 29.66
CA GLY A 455 -0.11 8.96 29.39
C GLY A 455 1.04 8.55 28.48
N ILE A 456 1.40 7.26 28.59
CA ILE A 456 2.37 6.61 27.73
C ILE A 456 1.73 5.37 27.09
N GLY A 457 1.99 5.15 25.80
CA GLY A 457 1.46 4.00 25.06
C GLY A 457 2.55 3.30 24.29
N VAL A 458 2.58 1.98 24.35
CA VAL A 458 3.52 1.12 23.65
C VAL A 458 2.81 0.39 22.53
N SER A 459 3.49 0.24 21.38
CA SER A 459 3.05 -0.58 20.24
C SER A 459 4.25 -1.34 19.68
N CYS A 460 4.13 -2.68 19.62
CA CYS A 460 5.14 -3.58 19.09
C CYS A 460 4.60 -4.23 17.82
N TYR A 461 4.96 -3.72 16.66
CA TYR A 461 4.43 -4.17 15.39
C TYR A 461 5.39 -5.12 14.64
N ILE A 462 4.82 -5.95 13.78
CA ILE A 462 5.51 -6.73 12.74
C ILE A 462 4.76 -6.57 11.42
N GLU A 463 5.50 -6.62 10.32
CA GLU A 463 4.95 -6.58 8.97
C GLU A 463 5.40 -7.81 8.19
N ALA A 464 4.57 -8.33 7.30
CA ALA A 464 4.97 -9.28 6.26
C ALA A 464 5.13 -8.51 4.96
N CYS A 465 6.37 -8.30 4.54
CA CYS A 465 6.73 -7.55 3.33
C CYS A 465 6.93 -8.45 2.12
N GLY A 466 6.85 -7.84 0.95
CA GLY A 466 7.13 -8.48 -0.32
C GLY A 466 5.90 -9.09 -0.98
N ILE A 467 4.94 -9.54 -0.20
CA ILE A 467 3.75 -10.28 -0.65
C ILE A 467 4.15 -11.40 -1.64
N ALA A 468 5.22 -12.12 -1.31
CA ALA A 468 5.85 -13.19 -2.05
C ALA A 468 6.37 -14.22 -1.03
N PRO A 469 6.49 -15.49 -1.32
CA PRO A 469 6.66 -16.11 -2.63
C PRO A 469 5.35 -16.31 -3.41
N SER A 470 5.45 -16.32 -4.75
CA SER A 470 4.31 -16.47 -5.66
C SER A 470 3.49 -17.72 -5.42
N LYS A 471 4.16 -18.85 -5.13
CA LYS A 471 3.50 -20.12 -4.84
C LYS A 471 2.63 -20.04 -3.58
N ALA A 472 3.11 -19.39 -2.51
CA ALA A 472 2.36 -19.23 -1.28
C ALA A 472 1.13 -18.34 -1.51
N VAL A 473 1.30 -17.13 -2.07
CA VAL A 473 0.17 -16.23 -2.31
C VAL A 473 -0.81 -16.79 -3.33
N GLY A 474 -0.36 -17.55 -4.32
CA GLY A 474 -1.21 -18.26 -5.26
C GLY A 474 -2.10 -19.29 -4.56
N SER A 475 -1.57 -20.06 -3.59
CA SER A 475 -2.35 -21.01 -2.79
C SER A 475 -3.36 -20.33 -1.85
N LEU A 476 -3.19 -19.04 -1.59
CA LEU A 476 -4.08 -18.21 -0.78
C LEU A 476 -5.14 -17.46 -1.61
N GLY A 477 -5.23 -17.71 -2.91
CA GLY A 477 -6.26 -17.18 -3.79
C GLY A 477 -5.82 -16.03 -4.71
N ALA A 478 -4.56 -15.59 -4.66
CA ALA A 478 -4.05 -14.63 -5.61
C ALA A 478 -3.99 -15.23 -7.02
N GLY A 479 -4.62 -14.58 -7.98
CA GLY A 479 -4.65 -15.05 -9.37
C GLY A 479 -3.34 -14.87 -10.14
N VAL A 480 -2.27 -14.39 -9.48
CA VAL A 480 -0.98 -14.02 -10.10
C VAL A 480 0.18 -14.24 -9.14
N GLY A 481 1.36 -14.61 -9.67
CA GLY A 481 2.61 -14.63 -8.91
C GLY A 481 3.13 -13.23 -8.66
N LEU A 482 3.78 -13.01 -7.50
CA LEU A 482 4.24 -11.69 -7.06
C LEU A 482 5.79 -11.57 -7.09
N TRP A 483 6.41 -12.16 -8.11
CA TRP A 483 7.83 -12.03 -8.44
C TRP A 483 8.17 -10.63 -9.01
N GLU A 484 9.45 -10.34 -9.23
CA GLU A 484 9.89 -9.11 -9.88
C GLU A 484 10.97 -9.40 -10.92
N SER A 485 11.06 -8.55 -11.95
CA SER A 485 12.11 -8.59 -12.93
C SER A 485 13.00 -7.35 -12.91
N ALA A 486 14.23 -7.52 -13.32
CA ALA A 486 15.13 -6.42 -13.59
C ALA A 486 16.05 -6.74 -14.77
N GLU A 487 16.47 -5.69 -15.46
CA GLU A 487 17.52 -5.72 -16.47
C GLU A 487 18.57 -4.68 -16.11
N VAL A 488 19.84 -5.01 -16.23
CA VAL A 488 20.94 -4.03 -16.15
C VAL A 488 21.65 -4.00 -17.50
N ARG A 489 21.77 -2.80 -18.05
CA ARG A 489 22.39 -2.55 -19.34
C ARG A 489 23.55 -1.56 -19.15
N VAL A 490 24.73 -1.94 -19.64
CA VAL A 490 25.84 -1.00 -19.81
C VAL A 490 25.94 -0.66 -21.29
N ASN A 491 25.74 0.60 -21.64
CA ASN A 491 25.78 1.09 -23.01
C ASN A 491 27.23 1.16 -23.52
N PRO A 492 27.47 1.17 -24.85
CA PRO A 492 28.83 1.17 -25.42
C PRO A 492 29.77 2.25 -24.92
N VAL A 493 29.23 3.37 -24.41
CA VAL A 493 30.00 4.50 -23.87
C VAL A 493 30.17 4.44 -22.34
N GLY A 494 29.72 3.34 -21.69
CA GLY A 494 29.88 3.12 -20.25
C GLY A 494 28.76 3.69 -19.37
N THR A 495 27.73 4.30 -19.94
CA THR A 495 26.54 4.68 -19.15
C THR A 495 25.70 3.47 -18.79
N ILE A 496 25.05 3.48 -17.63
CA ILE A 496 24.35 2.33 -17.08
C ILE A 496 22.87 2.64 -16.92
N GLU A 497 22.03 1.71 -17.39
CA GLU A 497 20.58 1.77 -17.22
C GLU A 497 20.08 0.55 -16.45
N ILE A 498 19.24 0.79 -15.47
CA ILE A 498 18.48 -0.23 -14.74
C ILE A 498 17.06 -0.17 -15.27
N LEU A 499 16.53 -1.29 -15.79
CA LEU A 499 15.12 -1.42 -16.14
C LEU A 499 14.47 -2.32 -15.09
N THR A 500 13.40 -1.84 -14.45
CA THR A 500 12.75 -2.56 -13.35
C THR A 500 11.24 -2.43 -13.40
N GLY A 501 10.54 -3.50 -13.01
CA GLY A 501 9.11 -3.49 -12.86
C GLY A 501 8.61 -2.74 -11.62
N SER A 502 9.49 -2.50 -10.64
CA SER A 502 9.17 -1.68 -9.47
C SER A 502 9.06 -0.20 -9.86
N HIS A 503 7.87 0.40 -9.68
CA HIS A 503 7.60 1.79 -10.05
C HIS A 503 7.70 2.73 -8.84
N SER A 504 8.37 3.89 -9.00
CA SER A 504 8.46 4.90 -7.95
C SER A 504 7.28 5.87 -8.00
N HIS A 505 6.70 6.17 -6.84
CA HIS A 505 5.72 7.23 -6.66
C HIS A 505 6.07 8.10 -5.42
N GLY A 506 7.39 8.35 -5.25
CA GLY A 506 7.98 9.21 -4.23
C GLY A 506 8.90 8.53 -3.23
N GLN A 507 9.08 7.20 -3.29
CA GLN A 507 9.85 6.43 -2.29
C GLN A 507 11.37 6.47 -2.49
N GLY A 508 11.88 7.13 -3.53
CA GLY A 508 13.32 7.29 -3.73
C GLY A 508 13.99 6.09 -4.43
N HIS A 509 13.27 5.33 -5.25
CA HIS A 509 13.83 4.18 -5.95
C HIS A 509 14.94 4.58 -6.92
N GLU A 510 14.83 5.74 -7.59
CA GLU A 510 15.87 6.22 -8.50
C GLU A 510 17.22 6.42 -7.80
N THR A 511 17.19 6.75 -6.52
CA THR A 511 18.41 6.88 -5.72
C THR A 511 18.86 5.54 -5.17
N THR A 512 18.00 4.82 -4.45
CA THR A 512 18.39 3.59 -3.75
C THR A 512 18.80 2.46 -4.70
N PHE A 513 18.13 2.31 -5.84
CA PHE A 513 18.47 1.29 -6.82
C PHE A 513 19.78 1.63 -7.55
N CYS A 514 20.00 2.91 -7.85
CA CYS A 514 21.27 3.35 -8.40
C CYS A 514 22.43 3.22 -7.42
N GLN A 515 22.21 3.38 -6.09
CA GLN A 515 23.26 3.17 -5.07
C GLN A 515 23.83 1.75 -5.11
N LEU A 516 22.97 0.73 -5.25
CA LEU A 516 23.41 -0.67 -5.35
C LEU A 516 24.33 -0.87 -6.57
N VAL A 517 23.90 -0.40 -7.75
CA VAL A 517 24.65 -0.61 -9.00
C VAL A 517 25.95 0.20 -9.01
N ALA A 518 25.89 1.44 -8.52
CA ALA A 518 27.06 2.31 -8.40
C ALA A 518 28.15 1.70 -7.48
N GLU A 519 27.75 1.16 -6.33
CA GLU A 519 28.66 0.48 -5.40
C GLU A 519 29.29 -0.78 -6.03
N ARG A 520 28.48 -1.62 -6.68
CA ARG A 520 28.94 -2.87 -7.26
C ARG A 520 29.98 -2.67 -8.38
N LEU A 521 29.81 -1.61 -9.16
CA LEU A 521 30.70 -1.30 -10.27
C LEU A 521 31.82 -0.29 -9.91
N GLY A 522 31.73 0.33 -8.74
CA GLY A 522 32.66 1.39 -8.33
C GLY A 522 32.56 2.65 -9.18
N VAL A 523 31.38 3.00 -9.66
CA VAL A 523 31.12 4.19 -10.50
C VAL A 523 30.31 5.24 -9.75
N PRO A 524 30.40 6.53 -10.13
CA PRO A 524 29.51 7.55 -9.56
C PRO A 524 28.03 7.24 -9.82
N ILE A 525 27.15 7.52 -8.86
CA ILE A 525 25.70 7.31 -8.98
C ILE A 525 25.09 8.11 -10.15
N SER A 526 25.72 9.20 -10.57
CA SER A 526 25.31 10.01 -11.73
C SER A 526 25.44 9.29 -13.07
N GLN A 527 26.26 8.23 -13.16
CA GLN A 527 26.39 7.40 -14.37
C GLN A 527 25.29 6.32 -14.48
N VAL A 528 24.49 6.14 -13.43
CA VAL A 528 23.45 5.14 -13.38
C VAL A 528 22.09 5.82 -13.50
N SER A 529 21.24 5.34 -14.41
CA SER A 529 19.86 5.77 -14.58
C SER A 529 18.89 4.61 -14.40
N ILE A 530 17.62 4.94 -14.15
CA ILE A 530 16.56 3.96 -13.98
C ILE A 530 15.47 4.18 -15.05
N VAL A 531 14.95 3.08 -15.59
CA VAL A 531 13.77 3.05 -16.45
C VAL A 531 12.72 2.18 -15.78
N HIS A 532 11.57 2.77 -15.51
CA HIS A 532 10.41 2.08 -14.92
C HIS A 532 9.12 2.70 -15.42
N GLY A 533 7.98 2.09 -15.11
CA GLY A 533 6.66 2.67 -15.40
C GLY A 533 6.23 2.61 -16.85
N ASP A 534 6.93 1.91 -17.75
CA ASP A 534 6.63 1.83 -19.18
C ASP A 534 6.64 0.37 -19.63
N THR A 535 5.48 -0.16 -20.00
CA THR A 535 5.31 -1.59 -20.30
C THR A 535 5.94 -2.06 -21.59
N ASP A 536 6.35 -1.14 -22.49
CA ASP A 536 7.08 -1.50 -23.69
C ASP A 536 8.59 -1.51 -23.50
N LYS A 537 9.08 -0.81 -22.46
CA LYS A 537 10.51 -0.75 -22.15
C LYS A 537 10.92 -1.80 -21.14
N VAL A 538 10.09 -2.03 -20.13
CA VAL A 538 10.34 -3.01 -19.07
C VAL A 538 9.59 -4.29 -19.41
N GLN A 539 10.27 -5.44 -19.30
CA GLN A 539 9.73 -6.74 -19.73
C GLN A 539 8.43 -7.10 -19.00
N PHE A 540 8.42 -7.00 -17.68
CA PHE A 540 7.27 -7.20 -16.80
C PHE A 540 7.62 -6.77 -15.37
N GLY A 541 6.62 -6.57 -14.50
CA GLY A 541 6.82 -6.34 -13.08
C GLY A 541 5.50 -6.17 -12.34
N MET A 542 5.55 -6.44 -11.04
CA MET A 542 4.36 -6.35 -10.19
C MET A 542 4.18 -4.96 -9.57
N GLY A 543 5.10 -4.03 -9.79
CA GLY A 543 5.02 -2.66 -9.28
C GLY A 543 5.40 -2.53 -7.80
N THR A 544 4.95 -1.42 -7.17
CA THR A 544 5.34 -1.06 -5.81
C THR A 544 4.14 -0.93 -4.88
N TYR A 545 4.04 -1.84 -3.92
CA TYR A 545 3.09 -1.92 -2.81
C TYR A 545 3.58 -2.96 -1.80
N GLY A 546 2.97 -3.09 -0.61
CA GLY A 546 3.32 -4.12 0.36
C GLY A 546 4.79 -4.13 0.77
N SER A 547 5.45 -2.98 0.78
CA SER A 547 6.88 -2.79 1.12
C SER A 547 7.85 -3.71 0.35
N ARG A 548 7.49 -4.09 -0.92
CA ARG A 548 8.18 -5.13 -1.69
C ARG A 548 9.40 -4.67 -2.50
N SER A 549 9.48 -3.38 -2.87
CA SER A 549 10.47 -2.91 -3.85
C SER A 549 11.92 -3.07 -3.41
N ALA A 550 12.22 -2.93 -2.11
CA ALA A 550 13.55 -3.21 -1.59
C ALA A 550 13.83 -4.72 -1.56
N ALA A 551 12.98 -5.53 -0.94
CA ALA A 551 13.24 -6.94 -0.72
C ALA A 551 13.18 -7.77 -2.02
N VAL A 552 12.25 -7.48 -2.93
CA VAL A 552 12.03 -8.25 -4.16
C VAL A 552 12.66 -7.55 -5.36
N GLY A 553 12.35 -6.27 -5.58
CA GLY A 553 12.83 -5.51 -6.74
C GLY A 553 14.34 -5.30 -6.75
N LEU A 554 14.92 -4.83 -5.62
CA LEU A 554 16.36 -4.61 -5.55
C LEU A 554 17.15 -5.92 -5.61
N THR A 555 16.59 -7.03 -5.11
CA THR A 555 17.21 -8.36 -5.24
C THR A 555 17.18 -8.85 -6.70
N ALA A 556 16.13 -8.56 -7.46
CA ALA A 556 16.11 -8.85 -8.90
C ALA A 556 17.22 -8.07 -9.64
N ILE A 557 17.44 -6.80 -9.29
CA ILE A 557 18.52 -5.97 -9.83
C ILE A 557 19.89 -6.59 -9.48
N LEU A 558 20.11 -6.99 -8.22
CA LEU A 558 21.34 -7.65 -7.80
C LEU A 558 21.64 -8.91 -8.65
N LYS A 559 20.63 -9.75 -8.86
CA LYS A 559 20.78 -10.96 -9.70
C LYS A 559 21.10 -10.65 -11.17
N ALA A 560 20.52 -9.58 -11.71
CA ALA A 560 20.88 -9.11 -13.06
C ALA A 560 22.33 -8.58 -13.10
N MET A 561 22.73 -7.85 -12.06
CA MET A 561 24.09 -7.36 -11.88
C MET A 561 25.12 -8.51 -11.84
N GLU A 562 24.86 -9.55 -11.05
CA GLU A 562 25.75 -10.72 -10.96
C GLU A 562 26.02 -11.38 -12.32
N LYS A 563 24.99 -11.50 -13.16
CA LYS A 563 25.13 -12.00 -14.53
C LYS A 563 25.95 -11.03 -15.40
N MET A 564 25.65 -9.74 -15.33
CA MET A 564 26.34 -8.71 -16.10
C MET A 564 27.82 -8.62 -15.70
N GLU A 565 28.12 -8.63 -14.40
CA GLU A 565 29.50 -8.63 -13.88
C GLU A 565 30.28 -9.87 -14.34
N SER A 566 29.68 -11.05 -14.29
CA SER A 566 30.30 -12.28 -14.80
C SER A 566 30.66 -12.17 -16.29
N LYS A 567 29.71 -11.66 -17.10
CA LYS A 567 29.96 -11.45 -18.55
C LYS A 567 31.06 -10.39 -18.77
N ALA A 568 31.02 -9.28 -18.05
CA ALA A 568 32.01 -8.22 -18.14
C ALA A 568 33.42 -8.70 -17.74
N LYS A 569 33.51 -9.50 -16.66
CA LYS A 569 34.78 -10.11 -16.23
C LYS A 569 35.39 -11.02 -17.28
N LYS A 570 34.59 -11.84 -17.97
CA LYS A 570 35.06 -12.70 -19.08
C LYS A 570 35.63 -11.87 -20.21
N ILE A 571 34.97 -10.78 -20.59
CA ILE A 571 35.45 -9.87 -21.64
C ILE A 571 36.73 -9.18 -21.20
N ALA A 572 36.80 -8.69 -19.97
CA ALA A 572 38.00 -8.05 -19.41
C ALA A 572 39.18 -9.02 -19.30
N ALA A 573 38.94 -10.23 -18.82
CA ALA A 573 39.97 -11.30 -18.74
C ALA A 573 40.56 -11.63 -20.12
N HIS A 574 39.70 -11.79 -21.14
CA HIS A 574 40.13 -12.02 -22.51
C HIS A 574 40.97 -10.85 -23.05
N ALA A 575 40.52 -9.60 -22.82
CA ALA A 575 41.23 -8.42 -23.27
C ALA A 575 42.58 -8.20 -22.55
N LEU A 576 42.70 -8.63 -21.29
CA LEU A 576 43.90 -8.48 -20.46
C LEU A 576 44.82 -9.73 -20.50
N GLU A 577 44.41 -10.77 -21.25
CA GLU A 577 45.09 -12.07 -21.27
C GLU A 577 45.32 -12.65 -19.87
N ALA A 578 44.25 -12.70 -19.07
CA ALA A 578 44.25 -13.11 -17.66
C ALA A 578 43.13 -14.14 -17.37
N SER A 579 43.22 -14.80 -16.22
CA SER A 579 42.15 -15.67 -15.75
C SER A 579 40.96 -14.85 -15.25
N GLU A 580 39.71 -15.29 -15.54
CA GLU A 580 38.50 -14.65 -15.01
C GLU A 580 38.50 -14.57 -13.47
N ALA A 581 39.07 -15.58 -12.80
CA ALA A 581 39.16 -15.64 -11.35
C ALA A 581 40.04 -14.55 -10.73
N ASP A 582 40.98 -14.01 -11.51
CA ASP A 582 41.92 -12.98 -11.08
C ASP A 582 41.35 -11.56 -11.33
N ILE A 583 40.19 -11.43 -11.98
CA ILE A 583 39.59 -10.13 -12.27
C ILE A 583 38.75 -9.65 -11.08
N VAL A 584 39.13 -8.48 -10.55
CA VAL A 584 38.35 -7.73 -9.56
C VAL A 584 37.81 -6.44 -10.16
N ILE A 585 36.64 -5.97 -9.66
CA ILE A 585 36.02 -4.72 -10.10
C ILE A 585 36.27 -3.68 -9.01
N GLU A 586 37.00 -2.61 -9.34
CA GLU A 586 37.30 -1.52 -8.42
C GLU A 586 37.30 -0.17 -9.15
N ASN A 587 36.56 0.81 -8.61
CA ASN A 587 36.52 2.18 -9.13
C ASN A 587 36.20 2.29 -10.64
N GLY A 588 35.28 1.45 -11.12
CA GLY A 588 34.88 1.43 -12.53
C GLY A 588 35.91 0.76 -13.47
N GLU A 589 36.87 0.04 -12.92
CA GLU A 589 37.91 -0.70 -13.66
C GLU A 589 37.89 -2.18 -13.32
N PHE A 590 38.21 -3.02 -14.31
CA PHE A 590 38.46 -4.44 -14.17
C PHE A 590 39.96 -4.65 -14.08
N LYS A 591 40.47 -5.10 -12.94
CA LYS A 591 41.90 -5.21 -12.61
C LYS A 591 42.29 -6.65 -12.45
N VAL A 592 43.48 -6.99 -12.92
CA VAL A 592 44.10 -8.30 -12.65
C VAL A 592 44.78 -8.23 -11.28
N THR A 593 44.32 -9.05 -10.34
CA THR A 593 44.85 -9.09 -8.97
C THR A 593 46.36 -9.26 -8.94
N GLY A 594 47.07 -8.44 -8.19
CA GLY A 594 48.51 -8.52 -8.03
C GLY A 594 49.33 -7.96 -9.20
N THR A 595 48.71 -7.26 -10.15
CA THR A 595 49.38 -6.62 -11.30
C THR A 595 48.88 -5.18 -11.49
N ASP A 596 49.49 -4.46 -12.43
CA ASP A 596 49.08 -3.14 -12.89
C ASP A 596 48.11 -3.17 -14.09
N LYS A 597 47.78 -4.37 -14.59
CA LYS A 597 46.87 -4.56 -15.72
C LYS A 597 45.45 -4.21 -15.31
N ALA A 598 44.84 -3.25 -15.99
CA ALA A 598 43.45 -2.86 -15.81
C ALA A 598 42.80 -2.43 -17.12
N ILE A 599 41.47 -2.55 -17.19
CA ILE A 599 40.64 -2.05 -18.30
C ILE A 599 39.40 -1.35 -17.71
N ALA A 600 39.10 -0.15 -18.18
CA ALA A 600 37.97 0.62 -17.70
C ALA A 600 36.62 0.05 -18.21
N LEU A 601 35.57 0.18 -17.41
CA LEU A 601 34.20 -0.26 -17.76
C LEU A 601 33.73 0.21 -19.15
N PRO A 602 33.96 1.48 -19.58
CA PRO A 602 33.57 1.90 -20.92
C PRO A 602 34.28 1.13 -22.04
N MET A 603 35.52 0.73 -21.82
CA MET A 603 36.30 -0.07 -22.80
C MET A 603 35.80 -1.51 -22.87
N VAL A 604 35.46 -2.11 -21.73
CA VAL A 604 34.82 -3.43 -21.67
C VAL A 604 33.47 -3.41 -22.39
N ALA A 605 32.65 -2.36 -22.12
CA ALA A 605 31.38 -2.16 -22.77
C ALA A 605 31.54 -1.98 -24.28
N LEU A 606 32.46 -1.13 -24.72
CA LEU A 606 32.73 -0.93 -26.14
C LEU A 606 33.17 -2.24 -26.83
N ALA A 607 34.07 -3.03 -26.21
CA ALA A 607 34.49 -4.32 -26.70
C ALA A 607 33.28 -5.29 -26.82
N ALA A 608 32.40 -5.30 -25.86
CA ALA A 608 31.20 -6.14 -25.89
C ALA A 608 30.26 -5.85 -27.08
N TYR A 609 30.16 -4.58 -27.51
CA TYR A 609 29.26 -4.18 -28.62
C TYR A 609 29.97 -4.21 -30.01
N THR A 610 31.25 -3.87 -30.08
CA THR A 610 32.01 -3.98 -31.34
C THR A 610 32.29 -5.44 -31.72
N ALA A 611 32.39 -6.30 -30.74
CA ALA A 611 32.34 -7.76 -30.84
C ALA A 611 33.32 -8.45 -31.82
N HIS A 612 34.36 -7.73 -32.28
CA HIS A 612 35.36 -8.32 -33.21
C HIS A 612 36.42 -9.19 -32.52
N ASN A 613 36.52 -9.09 -31.20
CA ASN A 613 37.45 -9.89 -30.38
C ASN A 613 36.78 -10.22 -29.01
N LEU A 614 35.70 -11.01 -29.06
CA LEU A 614 35.07 -11.58 -27.87
C LEU A 614 35.56 -12.99 -27.60
N PRO A 615 35.47 -13.49 -26.36
CA PRO A 615 35.64 -14.90 -26.06
C PRO A 615 34.73 -15.79 -26.93
N ASP A 616 35.23 -16.96 -27.32
CA ASP A 616 34.49 -17.89 -28.16
C ASP A 616 33.12 -18.25 -27.57
N GLY A 617 32.09 -18.20 -28.42
CA GLY A 617 30.70 -18.51 -28.04
C GLY A 617 29.98 -17.42 -27.23
N MET A 618 30.59 -16.26 -27.04
CA MET A 618 29.96 -15.15 -26.34
C MET A 618 29.14 -14.29 -27.30
N GLU A 619 27.89 -14.01 -26.92
CA GLU A 619 27.01 -13.08 -27.64
C GLU A 619 27.44 -11.62 -27.44
N PRO A 620 27.30 -10.75 -28.46
CA PRO A 620 27.54 -9.31 -28.34
C PRO A 620 26.65 -8.62 -27.31
N GLY A 621 27.10 -7.43 -26.83
CA GLY A 621 26.38 -6.58 -25.90
C GLY A 621 26.66 -6.88 -24.43
N LEU A 622 26.34 -5.91 -23.57
CA LEU A 622 26.50 -5.99 -22.11
C LEU A 622 25.17 -5.62 -21.45
N LYS A 623 24.22 -6.55 -21.55
CA LYS A 623 22.84 -6.44 -21.09
C LYS A 623 22.42 -7.78 -20.53
N GLU A 624 21.95 -7.78 -19.25
CA GLU A 624 21.54 -9.01 -18.59
C GLU A 624 20.23 -8.79 -17.81
N SER A 625 19.39 -9.81 -17.81
CA SER A 625 18.09 -9.80 -17.12
C SER A 625 18.02 -10.90 -16.08
N ALA A 626 17.26 -10.63 -15.01
CA ALA A 626 16.97 -11.61 -13.98
C ALA A 626 15.55 -11.45 -13.44
N PHE A 627 15.05 -12.55 -12.87
CA PHE A 627 13.79 -12.63 -12.15
C PHE A 627 14.06 -13.05 -10.72
N TYR A 628 13.29 -12.54 -9.80
CA TYR A 628 13.37 -12.94 -8.40
C TYR A 628 12.00 -13.18 -7.80
N ASP A 629 11.83 -14.37 -7.26
CA ASP A 629 10.70 -14.79 -6.44
C ASP A 629 11.28 -15.32 -5.12
N PRO A 630 11.04 -14.66 -3.98
CA PRO A 630 11.64 -15.07 -2.72
C PRO A 630 11.04 -16.39 -2.20
N THR A 631 11.76 -17.04 -1.29
CA THR A 631 11.30 -18.29 -0.66
C THR A 631 10.38 -18.07 0.53
N ASN A 632 10.36 -16.85 1.10
CA ASN A 632 9.51 -16.43 2.20
C ASN A 632 9.26 -14.92 2.13
N PHE A 633 8.30 -14.42 2.91
CA PHE A 633 8.15 -13.00 3.21
C PHE A 633 9.38 -12.47 3.94
N THR A 634 9.54 -11.15 4.01
CA THR A 634 10.47 -10.51 4.95
C THR A 634 9.68 -9.85 6.07
N PHE A 635 10.20 -9.86 7.28
CA PHE A 635 9.49 -9.44 8.46
C PHE A 635 10.20 -8.25 9.16
N PRO A 636 10.00 -7.02 8.68
CA PRO A 636 10.39 -5.86 9.47
C PRO A 636 9.50 -5.76 10.71
N ALA A 637 10.09 -5.28 11.79
CA ALA A 637 9.43 -5.16 13.07
C ALA A 637 9.92 -3.93 13.82
N GLY A 638 9.20 -3.48 14.83
CA GLY A 638 9.64 -2.35 15.63
C GLY A 638 8.81 -2.14 16.88
N THR A 639 9.25 -1.16 17.67
CA THR A 639 8.55 -0.69 18.86
C THR A 639 8.40 0.81 18.80
N TYR A 640 7.16 1.28 18.91
CA TYR A 640 6.81 2.70 19.00
C TYR A 640 6.28 3.02 20.39
N ILE A 641 6.76 4.11 20.96
CA ILE A 641 6.29 4.59 22.26
C ILE A 641 5.92 6.05 22.14
N CYS A 642 4.66 6.35 22.49
CA CYS A 642 4.08 7.68 22.49
C CYS A 642 3.90 8.17 23.91
N GLU A 643 4.36 9.38 24.24
CA GLU A 643 4.03 10.10 25.48
C GLU A 643 3.26 11.37 25.10
N LEU A 644 2.10 11.57 25.70
CA LEU A 644 1.20 12.69 25.41
C LEU A 644 0.46 13.21 26.65
N GLU A 645 -0.11 14.39 26.53
CA GLU A 645 -1.01 14.98 27.50
C GLU A 645 -2.42 15.11 26.94
N VAL A 646 -3.41 14.93 27.80
CA VAL A 646 -4.83 15.14 27.51
C VAL A 646 -5.35 16.26 28.40
N ASP A 647 -5.98 17.27 27.81
CA ASP A 647 -6.73 18.29 28.52
C ASP A 647 -8.11 17.74 28.87
N SER A 648 -8.39 17.58 30.17
CA SER A 648 -9.65 16.99 30.63
C SER A 648 -10.87 17.85 30.37
N GLY A 649 -10.72 19.19 30.24
CA GLY A 649 -11.79 20.13 29.98
C GLY A 649 -12.24 20.16 28.51
N THR A 650 -11.34 19.86 27.58
CA THR A 650 -11.59 19.95 26.14
C THR A 650 -11.44 18.62 25.41
N GLY A 651 -10.78 17.61 26.00
CA GLY A 651 -10.40 16.37 25.35
C GLY A 651 -9.23 16.51 24.37
N LYS A 652 -8.62 17.69 24.22
CA LYS A 652 -7.50 17.91 23.31
C LYS A 652 -6.29 17.13 23.75
N THR A 653 -5.67 16.43 22.81
CA THR A 653 -4.40 15.71 22.98
C THR A 653 -3.23 16.56 22.50
N SER A 654 -2.08 16.46 23.17
CA SER A 654 -0.84 17.15 22.80
C SER A 654 0.35 16.19 22.99
N PHE A 655 1.14 15.98 21.95
CA PHE A 655 2.32 15.13 22.02
C PHE A 655 3.40 15.75 22.91
N VAL A 656 4.03 14.93 23.73
CA VAL A 656 5.23 15.29 24.52
C VAL A 656 6.45 14.69 23.87
N ASN A 657 6.39 13.41 23.49
CA ASN A 657 7.47 12.71 22.80
C ASN A 657 6.93 11.52 22.01
N PHE A 658 7.57 11.19 20.89
CA PHE A 658 7.27 10.01 20.12
C PHE A 658 8.57 9.36 19.64
N VAL A 659 8.77 8.11 20.04
CA VAL A 659 9.96 7.31 19.70
C VAL A 659 9.57 6.16 18.80
N ALA A 660 10.36 5.90 17.77
CA ALA A 660 10.23 4.74 16.90
C ALA A 660 11.59 4.02 16.79
N ALA A 661 11.61 2.74 17.15
CA ALA A 661 12.78 1.88 17.04
C ALA A 661 12.44 0.71 16.09
N ASP A 662 13.02 0.72 14.90
CA ASP A 662 12.69 -0.17 13.80
C ASP A 662 13.82 -1.12 13.43
N ASP A 663 13.48 -2.33 12.96
CA ASP A 663 14.37 -3.28 12.33
C ASP A 663 13.98 -3.49 10.85
N PHE A 664 14.76 -2.92 9.96
CA PHE A 664 14.62 -3.09 8.52
C PHE A 664 15.76 -3.92 7.89
N GLY A 665 16.49 -4.66 8.72
CA GLY A 665 17.70 -5.36 8.28
C GLY A 665 18.78 -4.36 7.85
N ARG A 666 19.44 -4.62 6.74
CA ARG A 666 20.44 -3.69 6.19
C ARG A 666 19.75 -2.48 5.55
N LEU A 667 20.15 -1.29 5.94
CA LEU A 667 19.66 -0.04 5.35
C LEU A 667 20.44 0.31 4.08
N ILE A 668 19.74 0.57 2.98
CA ILE A 668 20.37 1.02 1.73
C ILE A 668 20.67 2.52 1.80
N ASN A 669 19.67 3.32 2.19
CA ASN A 669 19.82 4.76 2.39
C ASN A 669 19.06 5.19 3.65
N PRO A 670 19.77 5.44 4.77
CA PRO A 670 19.13 5.80 6.04
C PRO A 670 18.21 7.03 5.95
N MET A 671 18.58 8.05 5.16
CA MET A 671 17.77 9.26 5.03
C MET A 671 16.43 8.97 4.35
N ILE A 672 16.40 8.11 3.33
CA ILE A 672 15.16 7.71 2.65
C ILE A 672 14.31 6.84 3.58
N VAL A 673 14.92 5.91 4.32
CA VAL A 673 14.22 5.08 5.31
C VAL A 673 13.54 5.96 6.37
N GLU A 674 14.27 6.92 6.95
CA GLU A 674 13.71 7.89 7.92
C GLU A 674 12.52 8.66 7.32
N GLY A 675 12.65 9.11 6.06
CA GLY A 675 11.56 9.78 5.35
C GLY A 675 10.31 8.90 5.18
N GLN A 676 10.49 7.59 4.92
CA GLN A 676 9.39 6.63 4.86
C GLN A 676 8.74 6.42 6.23
N VAL A 677 9.52 6.31 7.30
CA VAL A 677 9.02 6.17 8.67
C VAL A 677 8.23 7.42 9.08
N HIS A 678 8.79 8.62 8.89
CA HIS A 678 8.10 9.89 9.17
C HIS A 678 6.73 9.96 8.49
N GLY A 679 6.69 9.70 7.17
CA GLY A 679 5.44 9.73 6.42
C GLY A 679 4.43 8.67 6.87
N GLY A 680 4.89 7.49 7.28
CA GLY A 680 4.05 6.44 7.84
C GLY A 680 3.49 6.79 9.21
N LEU A 681 4.34 7.34 10.11
CA LEU A 681 3.93 7.79 11.44
C LEU A 681 2.84 8.84 11.38
N VAL A 682 2.98 9.86 10.50
CA VAL A 682 1.98 10.91 10.35
C VAL A 682 0.64 10.35 9.86
N GLN A 683 0.63 9.39 8.93
CA GLN A 683 -0.61 8.73 8.49
C GLN A 683 -1.26 7.91 9.61
N GLY A 684 -0.48 7.17 10.41
CA GLY A 684 -1.00 6.43 11.55
C GLY A 684 -1.53 7.34 12.67
N ILE A 685 -0.87 8.47 12.92
CA ILE A 685 -1.35 9.51 13.85
C ILE A 685 -2.64 10.15 13.32
N GLY A 686 -2.70 10.45 12.01
CA GLY A 686 -3.91 10.97 11.36
C GLY A 686 -5.11 10.04 11.56
N GLN A 687 -4.92 8.73 11.34
CA GLN A 687 -5.94 7.72 11.62
C GLN A 687 -6.36 7.71 13.09
N ALA A 688 -5.40 7.82 14.01
CA ALA A 688 -5.68 7.75 15.45
C ALA A 688 -6.48 8.96 15.97
N LEU A 689 -6.26 10.16 15.43
CA LEU A 689 -6.75 11.41 16.03
C LEU A 689 -7.73 12.22 15.18
N LEU A 690 -7.64 12.16 13.84
CA LEU A 690 -8.23 13.16 12.96
C LEU A 690 -9.08 12.57 11.83
N GLU A 691 -8.49 11.66 11.03
CA GLU A 691 -9.03 11.25 9.75
C GLU A 691 -10.19 10.26 9.89
N HIS A 692 -11.31 10.52 9.20
CA HIS A 692 -12.46 9.62 9.16
C HIS A 692 -13.35 9.92 7.95
N ALA A 693 -13.52 8.94 7.07
CA ALA A 693 -14.53 9.01 6.01
C ALA A 693 -15.88 8.59 6.58
N ILE A 694 -16.76 9.55 6.77
CA ILE A 694 -18.06 9.37 7.43
C ILE A 694 -19.18 9.40 6.39
N TYR A 695 -20.13 8.48 6.54
CA TYR A 695 -21.38 8.43 5.79
C TYR A 695 -22.58 8.59 6.73
N ASP A 696 -23.63 9.23 6.25
CA ASP A 696 -24.90 9.27 6.97
C ASP A 696 -25.69 7.95 6.79
N ALA A 697 -26.84 7.84 7.44
CA ALA A 697 -27.68 6.65 7.37
C ALA A 697 -28.24 6.36 5.95
N ASN A 698 -28.26 7.36 5.07
CA ASN A 698 -28.70 7.26 3.69
C ASN A 698 -27.56 6.99 2.71
N GLY A 699 -26.33 6.79 3.20
CA GLY A 699 -25.15 6.55 2.38
C GLY A 699 -24.55 7.80 1.74
N GLN A 700 -24.92 9.01 2.20
CA GLN A 700 -24.29 10.24 1.74
C GLN A 700 -22.95 10.45 2.44
N PRO A 701 -21.85 10.74 1.71
CA PRO A 701 -20.57 11.06 2.32
C PRO A 701 -20.65 12.44 3.00
N VAL A 702 -20.35 12.47 4.30
CA VAL A 702 -20.34 13.70 5.10
C VAL A 702 -18.97 14.38 5.02
N THR A 703 -17.91 13.61 4.87
CA THR A 703 -16.51 14.08 4.83
C THR A 703 -15.91 13.87 3.43
N ALA A 704 -16.30 14.71 2.48
CA ALA A 704 -15.92 14.60 1.06
C ALA A 704 -15.02 15.76 0.56
N SER A 705 -14.45 16.54 1.48
CA SER A 705 -13.52 17.62 1.17
C SER A 705 -12.52 17.83 2.31
N PHE A 706 -11.43 18.57 2.08
CA PHE A 706 -10.50 18.95 3.16
C PHE A 706 -11.09 19.98 4.16
N MET A 707 -12.30 20.45 3.94
CA MET A 707 -13.03 21.23 4.96
C MET A 707 -13.60 20.34 6.05
N ASP A 708 -13.96 19.10 5.69
CA ASP A 708 -14.69 18.16 6.54
C ASP A 708 -13.82 16.97 6.96
N TYR A 709 -12.89 16.54 6.09
CA TYR A 709 -11.93 15.48 6.36
C TYR A 709 -10.63 16.07 6.89
N ALA A 710 -10.39 15.91 8.19
CA ALA A 710 -9.27 16.52 8.88
C ALA A 710 -7.96 15.76 8.60
N MET A 711 -7.06 16.35 7.81
CA MET A 711 -5.70 15.85 7.61
C MET A 711 -4.75 16.37 8.68
N PRO A 712 -3.73 15.59 9.12
CA PRO A 712 -2.67 16.08 10.00
C PRO A 712 -1.90 17.26 9.37
N ARG A 713 -1.62 18.26 10.18
CA ARG A 713 -0.78 19.41 9.83
C ARG A 713 0.56 19.31 10.55
N ALA A 714 1.53 20.11 10.16
CA ALA A 714 2.86 20.07 10.76
C ALA A 714 2.88 20.33 12.27
N ASP A 715 1.95 21.12 12.79
CA ASP A 715 1.79 21.44 14.21
C ASP A 715 0.95 20.41 15.00
N ASP A 716 0.33 19.46 14.31
CA ASP A 716 -0.42 18.36 14.97
C ASP A 716 0.50 17.20 15.37
N VAL A 717 1.76 17.20 14.94
CA VAL A 717 2.70 16.07 15.15
C VAL A 717 3.97 16.53 15.85
N PRO A 718 4.62 15.67 16.66
CA PRO A 718 5.88 16.00 17.34
C PRO A 718 7.07 15.85 16.39
N SER A 719 8.24 16.31 16.81
CA SER A 719 9.50 15.82 16.29
C SER A 719 9.67 14.36 16.70
N PHE A 720 9.91 13.46 15.72
CA PHE A 720 10.07 12.03 15.98
C PHE A 720 11.53 11.70 16.34
N ASN A 721 11.70 10.84 17.36
CA ASN A 721 12.99 10.27 17.70
C ASN A 721 13.10 8.87 17.10
N LEU A 722 13.85 8.73 16.01
CA LEU A 722 14.00 7.50 15.26
C LEU A 722 15.30 6.79 15.61
N SER A 723 15.25 5.47 15.75
CA SER A 723 16.41 4.59 15.95
C SER A 723 16.23 3.28 15.19
N HIS A 724 17.33 2.56 14.97
CA HIS A 724 17.31 1.31 14.21
C HIS A 724 18.04 0.21 14.98
N THR A 725 17.43 -0.97 15.01
CA THR A 725 18.08 -2.24 15.31
C THR A 725 18.29 -3.02 14.00
N THR A 726 19.06 -4.10 14.02
CA THR A 726 19.38 -4.82 12.80
C THR A 726 19.39 -6.33 13.02
N THR A 727 18.41 -7.02 12.40
CA THR A 727 18.47 -8.45 12.16
C THR A 727 18.37 -8.69 10.65
N LEU A 728 19.42 -9.28 10.05
CA LEU A 728 19.45 -9.47 8.61
C LEU A 728 18.41 -10.52 8.17
N CYS A 729 17.66 -10.23 7.10
CA CYS A 729 16.77 -11.20 6.50
C CYS A 729 17.60 -12.32 5.85
N PRO A 730 17.42 -13.60 6.23
CA PRO A 730 18.15 -14.71 5.62
C PRO A 730 17.63 -15.07 4.21
N GLY A 731 16.41 -14.63 3.88
CA GLY A 731 15.70 -14.96 2.63
C GLY A 731 16.20 -14.20 1.40
N ASN A 732 16.99 -13.12 1.56
CA ASN A 732 17.58 -12.40 0.44
C ASN A 732 19.06 -12.06 0.68
N PRO A 733 19.88 -12.03 -0.39
CA PRO A 733 21.35 -11.86 -0.26
C PRO A 733 21.77 -10.46 0.24
N LEU A 734 20.88 -9.47 0.19
CA LEU A 734 21.14 -8.12 0.70
C LEU A 734 20.87 -8.01 2.20
N GLY A 735 20.16 -8.97 2.80
CA GLY A 735 19.75 -8.95 4.21
C GLY A 735 18.79 -7.80 4.55
N ILE A 736 18.04 -7.30 3.56
CA ILE A 736 17.13 -6.16 3.69
C ILE A 736 15.71 -6.61 4.01
N LYS A 737 14.95 -5.71 4.65
CA LYS A 737 13.50 -5.82 4.84
C LYS A 737 12.85 -4.53 4.34
N GLY A 738 11.56 -4.58 3.99
CA GLY A 738 10.84 -3.39 3.54
C GLY A 738 10.60 -2.40 4.69
N CYS A 739 10.43 -1.12 4.38
CA CYS A 739 10.16 -0.06 5.37
C CYS A 739 8.98 0.85 5.01
N GLY A 740 8.38 0.64 3.82
CA GLY A 740 7.45 1.61 3.23
C GLY A 740 6.16 1.81 4.02
N GLU A 741 5.71 0.82 4.77
CA GLU A 741 4.41 0.82 5.46
C GLU A 741 4.53 0.84 6.99
N ALA A 742 5.72 0.59 7.53
CA ALA A 742 6.01 0.40 8.95
C ALA A 742 5.42 1.46 9.88
N GLY A 743 5.65 2.74 9.59
CA GLY A 743 5.14 3.84 10.41
C GLY A 743 3.61 3.83 10.56
N ALA A 744 2.88 3.50 9.49
CA ALA A 744 1.42 3.43 9.51
C ALA A 744 0.91 2.20 10.30
N ILE A 745 1.73 1.13 10.40
CA ILE A 745 1.35 -0.10 11.10
C ILE A 745 1.37 0.07 12.62
N GLY A 746 2.41 0.69 13.17
CA GLY A 746 2.60 0.77 14.62
C GLY A 746 2.03 2.01 15.29
N ALA A 747 1.88 3.14 14.58
CA ALA A 747 1.63 4.44 15.21
C ALA A 747 0.25 4.57 15.86
N SER A 748 -0.82 4.09 15.22
CA SER A 748 -2.19 4.25 15.73
C SER A 748 -2.36 3.63 17.12
N ALA A 749 -1.84 2.42 17.33
CA ALA A 749 -1.92 1.73 18.61
C ALA A 749 -1.13 2.48 19.70
N ALA A 750 0.08 2.96 19.40
CA ALA A 750 0.90 3.72 20.35
C ALA A 750 0.15 4.97 20.85
N VAL A 751 -0.48 5.72 19.94
CA VAL A 751 -1.24 6.93 20.27
C VAL A 751 -2.46 6.62 21.12
N ILE A 752 -3.31 5.68 20.71
CA ILE A 752 -4.54 5.34 21.44
C ILE A 752 -4.20 4.72 22.81
N ASN A 753 -3.16 3.88 22.90
CA ASN A 753 -2.68 3.34 24.17
C ASN A 753 -2.22 4.45 25.12
N ALA A 754 -1.54 5.47 24.64
CA ALA A 754 -1.13 6.64 25.43
C ALA A 754 -2.32 7.45 25.95
N ILE A 755 -3.34 7.68 25.10
CA ILE A 755 -4.56 8.40 25.52
C ILE A 755 -5.30 7.58 26.58
N THR A 756 -5.49 6.28 26.36
CA THR A 756 -6.19 5.40 27.31
C THR A 756 -5.44 5.25 28.63
N ASP A 757 -4.09 5.32 28.64
CA ASP A 757 -3.30 5.40 29.87
C ASP A 757 -3.47 6.75 30.59
N ALA A 758 -3.57 7.85 29.84
CA ALA A 758 -3.80 9.18 30.40
C ALA A 758 -5.15 9.28 31.10
N ILE A 759 -6.23 8.79 30.45
CA ILE A 759 -7.61 8.91 30.95
C ILE A 759 -8.06 7.74 31.84
N GLY A 760 -7.28 6.63 31.89
CA GLY A 760 -7.61 5.45 32.69
C GLY A 760 -8.79 4.62 32.21
N LYS A 761 -9.19 4.74 30.93
CA LYS A 761 -10.33 4.02 30.34
C LYS A 761 -9.91 3.31 29.04
N ASN A 762 -10.42 2.09 28.80
CA ASN A 762 -10.03 1.24 27.66
C ASN A 762 -10.92 1.43 26.42
N ASN A 763 -12.14 1.91 26.57
CA ASN A 763 -13.19 1.97 25.55
C ASN A 763 -13.13 3.23 24.68
N LEU A 764 -11.95 3.62 24.22
CA LEU A 764 -11.77 4.76 23.31
C LEU A 764 -11.64 4.26 21.88
N GLU A 765 -12.48 4.75 20.99
CA GLU A 765 -12.47 4.46 19.57
C GLU A 765 -11.66 5.48 18.75
N MET A 766 -11.11 5.03 17.62
CA MET A 766 -10.52 5.91 16.61
C MET A 766 -11.59 6.55 15.70
N PRO A 767 -11.34 7.76 15.17
CA PRO A 767 -10.31 8.68 15.63
C PRO A 767 -10.66 9.26 17.00
N ALA A 768 -9.64 9.36 17.88
CA ALA A 768 -9.78 9.94 19.21
C ALA A 768 -9.83 11.48 19.14
N THR A 769 -10.87 12.00 18.49
CA THR A 769 -11.11 13.45 18.39
C THR A 769 -11.32 14.05 19.79
N PRO A 770 -11.08 15.35 19.99
CA PRO A 770 -11.29 16.00 21.26
C PRO A 770 -12.68 15.75 21.88
N ASP A 771 -13.74 15.77 21.07
CA ASP A 771 -15.10 15.46 21.52
C ASP A 771 -15.24 14.01 22.03
N ARG A 772 -14.70 13.01 21.30
CA ARG A 772 -14.73 11.60 21.74
C ARG A 772 -13.94 11.39 23.03
N VAL A 773 -12.74 11.96 23.12
CA VAL A 773 -11.90 11.88 24.31
C VAL A 773 -12.63 12.52 25.50
N TRP A 774 -13.20 13.72 25.32
CA TRP A 774 -13.96 14.41 26.36
C TRP A 774 -15.16 13.59 26.82
N ARG A 775 -15.96 13.07 25.91
CA ARG A 775 -17.10 12.18 26.23
C ARG A 775 -16.65 10.93 26.99
N THR A 776 -15.55 10.32 26.57
CA THR A 776 -15.00 9.13 27.24
C THR A 776 -14.56 9.45 28.66
N ILE A 777 -13.93 10.60 28.93
CA ILE A 777 -13.55 11.04 30.26
C ILE A 777 -14.78 11.20 31.16
N HIS A 778 -15.86 11.83 30.65
CA HIS A 778 -17.04 12.21 31.41
C HIS A 778 -18.17 11.16 31.34
N ALA A 779 -18.04 10.09 30.57
CA ALA A 779 -18.98 8.97 30.61
C ALA A 779 -18.99 8.35 32.01
N ALA A 780 -20.19 8.13 32.57
CA ALA A 780 -20.40 7.55 33.90
C ALA A 780 -19.85 6.13 34.06
#